data_1d583dddd9ec79b0908af06d4cd8ee9e
#
_entry.id   1d583dddd9ec79b0908af06d4cd8ee9e
#
_cell.length_a   1.000
_cell.length_b   1.000
_cell.length_c   1.000
_cell.angle_alpha   90.00
_cell.angle_beta   90.00
_cell.angle_gamma   90.00
#
_symmetry.space_group_name_H-M   'P 1'
#
loop_
_entity.id
_entity.type
_entity.pdbx_description
1 polymer ?
#
loop_
_entity_poly.entity_id
_entity_poly.type
_entity_poly.pdbx_seq_one_letter_code
_entity_poly.pdbx_strand_id
1 'polypeptide(L)'
;MKSNSSIMIYTLNFSKQRFCSTSWISRVILLSVLTILVANTGLNAQSYATWYNNAQERIDTLRKGDFGIYILDRNGDPYSGEVAVRMKKHEFPFGIAFDLYEGSGVMGNTYSTTETIQADTDAEIYQTERWNDYLAYAIPVESGKDYEITLKFAEIYFSTGSSRFFDVHVEGQLFLDDFDVLSAAGGRNIALDTSIVVTAIENNISIEFTASRDNAAIKGIEVTEEGESNVVRINCGGPALTTLDGNQYVSEEGFFDPEASPVATREQWMKAAMYKYFNYGTCGNSFKWSGIQPQHTAPNYTNFENAVRWTQSVDWELRAHTLLWGGNDDHSMPAWVRELPTPEAITDTCKMRVIREVTRYRGIIKEYDVINEPLTGHADWLRNTVGDSILWNCFKWARSADPDAELYINDYNVEFNWGQAEEYRDLILQIKENGGPVTGVGIQAHFWDCCRPNVDELVSNLNIIAEAGLPMRLTEYDWGTNLNQEQQAADYIKVLTIAFSHPSVNGIICWGLSDDGAWRENTGFFDASHRPKIAADTLLYYTKTKWATNFDSVVSGDTLAFNAYYGDYQIEVMFNDTLKVFTVPCLKECTDSVFSLHEADAVLKGPQLLSAELESDDMVKLAFDKSIESSSIIKRNFKFFSNSEIGIDDIQVDQDDSNVLWMALSAGVTAGDYVAVSYFPGDLAGTDGSLVKAFGPEGLNNPEPEPGKIFTTTTEKFIKVYPNPASGIINIVCNSAPFRVTLINNLGTEVYIGSSSTNELQLNVSMFKSGIYLIKVVDTGNNINFQKIILK
;
A
#
# COMPACT_ATOMS: atom_id res chain seq x y z
N MET A 1 -46.28 16.32 -43.54
CA MET A 1 -46.93 15.45 -42.56
C MET A 1 -45.91 15.15 -41.45
N LYS A 2 -46.08 15.75 -40.27
CA LYS A 2 -45.19 15.57 -39.13
C LYS A 2 -45.69 14.38 -38.35
N SER A 3 -44.86 13.38 -38.10
CA SER A 3 -45.11 12.36 -37.07
C SER A 3 -44.27 12.66 -35.84
N ASN A 4 -44.94 13.08 -34.77
CA ASN A 4 -44.35 13.22 -33.43
C ASN A 4 -44.21 11.81 -32.82
N SER A 5 -43.00 11.43 -32.52
CA SER A 5 -42.73 10.32 -31.60
C SER A 5 -42.37 10.90 -30.23
N SER A 6 -43.31 10.85 -29.29
CA SER A 6 -43.07 11.23 -27.92
C SER A 6 -42.25 10.13 -27.23
N ILE A 7 -41.06 10.46 -26.85
CA ILE A 7 -40.24 9.62 -25.96
C ILE A 7 -40.69 9.93 -24.53
N MET A 8 -41.31 8.92 -23.90
CA MET A 8 -41.65 8.96 -22.47
C MET A 8 -40.37 8.76 -21.65
N ILE A 9 -39.85 9.85 -21.09
CA ILE A 9 -38.74 9.81 -20.12
C ILE A 9 -39.37 9.43 -18.78
N TYR A 10 -39.13 8.20 -18.32
CA TYR A 10 -39.34 7.83 -16.93
C TYR A 10 -38.20 8.40 -16.09
N THR A 11 -38.47 9.52 -15.44
CA THR A 11 -37.65 9.99 -14.34
C THR A 11 -37.89 9.08 -13.13
N LEU A 12 -36.98 8.15 -12.89
CA LEU A 12 -36.87 7.46 -11.63
C LEU A 12 -36.29 8.45 -10.62
N ASN A 13 -37.17 9.01 -9.79
CA ASN A 13 -36.78 9.74 -8.59
C ASN A 13 -36.16 8.76 -7.58
N PHE A 14 -34.89 8.61 -7.60
CA PHE A 14 -34.16 8.01 -6.48
C PHE A 14 -34.13 9.04 -5.35
N SER A 15 -34.93 8.81 -4.33
CA SER A 15 -34.78 9.47 -3.04
C SER A 15 -33.32 9.23 -2.58
N LYS A 16 -32.68 10.30 -2.08
CA LYS A 16 -31.37 10.25 -1.43
C LYS A 16 -31.38 9.28 -0.24
N GLN A 17 -31.28 7.99 -0.49
CA GLN A 17 -30.83 7.04 0.52
C GLN A 17 -29.32 7.02 0.47
N ARG A 18 -28.71 7.53 1.53
CA ARG A 18 -27.29 7.41 1.82
C ARG A 18 -26.97 5.91 1.88
N PHE A 19 -26.13 5.44 0.96
CA PHE A 19 -25.64 4.07 0.98
C PHE A 19 -24.64 3.95 2.15
N CYS A 20 -25.10 3.31 3.20
CA CYS A 20 -24.26 2.78 4.26
C CYS A 20 -23.53 1.54 3.73
N SER A 21 -22.30 1.37 4.14
CA SER A 21 -21.37 0.25 3.92
C SER A 21 -22.00 -1.03 3.34
N THR A 22 -21.94 -1.17 2.03
CA THR A 22 -22.30 -2.43 1.37
C THR A 22 -21.11 -3.37 1.44
N SER A 23 -21.36 -4.62 1.86
CA SER A 23 -20.36 -5.69 1.86
C SER A 23 -19.73 -5.86 0.48
N TRP A 24 -18.54 -6.40 0.41
CA TRP A 24 -17.78 -6.66 -0.82
C TRP A 24 -18.62 -7.33 -1.93
N ILE A 25 -19.54 -8.23 -1.54
CA ILE A 25 -20.47 -8.91 -2.46
C ILE A 25 -21.48 -7.96 -3.10
N SER A 26 -22.01 -6.99 -2.35
CA SER A 26 -22.90 -5.96 -2.91
C SER A 26 -22.17 -5.07 -3.92
N ARG A 27 -20.88 -4.83 -3.73
CA ARG A 27 -20.03 -4.08 -4.63
C ARG A 27 -19.66 -4.86 -5.90
N VAL A 28 -19.50 -6.20 -5.81
CA VAL A 28 -19.32 -7.08 -6.99
C VAL A 28 -20.60 -7.15 -7.84
N ILE A 29 -21.78 -7.18 -7.23
CA ILE A 29 -23.05 -7.10 -7.94
C ILE A 29 -23.21 -5.71 -8.60
N LEU A 30 -22.80 -4.64 -7.95
CA LEU A 30 -22.78 -3.30 -8.53
C LEU A 30 -21.83 -3.21 -9.74
N LEU A 31 -20.69 -3.87 -9.68
CA LEU A 31 -19.73 -3.97 -10.78
C LEU A 31 -20.28 -4.76 -11.98
N SER A 32 -21.01 -5.85 -11.75
CA SER A 32 -21.68 -6.57 -12.83
C SER A 32 -22.85 -5.75 -13.43
N VAL A 33 -23.54 -4.95 -12.64
CA VAL A 33 -24.54 -3.96 -13.09
C VAL A 33 -23.86 -2.79 -13.82
N LEU A 34 -22.65 -2.38 -13.42
CA LEU A 34 -21.88 -1.33 -14.10
C LEU A 34 -21.48 -1.77 -15.51
N THR A 35 -21.09 -3.04 -15.69
CA THR A 35 -20.80 -3.61 -17.02
C THR A 35 -22.05 -3.60 -17.91
N ILE A 36 -23.25 -3.76 -17.33
CA ILE A 36 -24.53 -3.70 -18.03
C ILE A 36 -24.99 -2.24 -18.27
N LEU A 37 -24.71 -1.31 -17.36
CA LEU A 37 -25.06 0.11 -17.50
C LEU A 37 -24.19 0.84 -18.54
N VAL A 38 -22.92 0.50 -18.67
CA VAL A 38 -22.04 0.98 -19.75
C VAL A 38 -22.54 0.48 -21.12
N ALA A 39 -23.23 -0.68 -21.14
CA ALA A 39 -23.84 -1.23 -22.36
C ALA A 39 -25.13 -0.50 -22.81
N ASN A 40 -25.74 0.35 -21.99
CA ASN A 40 -27.08 0.93 -22.26
C ASN A 40 -27.08 2.38 -22.75
N THR A 41 -25.95 3.02 -22.98
CA THR A 41 -25.89 4.34 -23.64
C THR A 41 -25.71 4.17 -25.15
N GLY A 42 -26.77 4.04 -25.81
CA GLY A 42 -27.09 3.95 -27.23
C GLY A 42 -26.01 3.91 -28.32
N LEU A 43 -26.24 3.14 -29.35
CA LEU A 43 -25.52 2.94 -30.64
C LEU A 43 -24.08 2.34 -30.57
N ASN A 44 -23.33 2.54 -29.48
CA ASN A 44 -21.98 2.01 -29.32
C ASN A 44 -21.87 0.82 -28.35
N ALA A 45 -22.94 0.42 -27.70
CA ALA A 45 -22.92 -0.63 -26.67
C ALA A 45 -22.49 -1.99 -27.23
N GLN A 46 -22.94 -2.34 -28.41
CA GLN A 46 -22.58 -3.61 -29.07
C GLN A 46 -21.14 -3.58 -29.59
N SER A 47 -20.63 -2.43 -30.02
CA SER A 47 -19.24 -2.25 -30.45
C SER A 47 -18.29 -2.31 -29.25
N TYR A 48 -18.67 -1.68 -28.13
CA TYR A 48 -17.89 -1.73 -26.90
C TYR A 48 -17.82 -3.15 -26.30
N ALA A 49 -18.94 -3.87 -26.24
CA ALA A 49 -18.96 -5.25 -25.76
C ALA A 49 -18.08 -6.18 -26.64
N THR A 50 -18.13 -6.01 -27.94
CA THR A 50 -17.27 -6.76 -28.88
C THR A 50 -15.80 -6.40 -28.67
N TRP A 51 -15.46 -5.12 -28.58
CA TRP A 51 -14.10 -4.68 -28.30
C TRP A 51 -13.60 -5.25 -26.97
N TYR A 52 -14.40 -5.19 -25.91
CA TYR A 52 -14.04 -5.69 -24.59
C TYR A 52 -13.75 -7.20 -24.60
N ASN A 53 -14.60 -7.99 -25.26
CA ASN A 53 -14.36 -9.42 -25.41
C ASN A 53 -13.08 -9.72 -26.17
N ASN A 54 -12.85 -9.02 -27.29
CA ASN A 54 -11.59 -9.13 -28.04
C ASN A 54 -10.37 -8.70 -27.21
N ALA A 55 -10.53 -7.71 -26.33
CA ALA A 55 -9.48 -7.31 -25.39
C ALA A 55 -9.18 -8.41 -24.38
N GLN A 56 -10.19 -9.10 -23.84
CA GLN A 56 -9.99 -10.24 -22.92
C GLN A 56 -9.26 -11.39 -23.62
N GLU A 57 -9.60 -11.72 -24.87
CA GLU A 57 -8.89 -12.73 -25.68
C GLU A 57 -7.41 -12.35 -25.91
N ARG A 58 -7.14 -11.06 -26.18
CA ARG A 58 -5.75 -10.58 -26.27
C ARG A 58 -5.01 -10.67 -24.95
N ILE A 59 -5.66 -10.32 -23.83
CA ILE A 59 -5.08 -10.46 -22.49
C ILE A 59 -4.69 -11.91 -22.23
N ASP A 60 -5.58 -12.86 -22.50
CA ASP A 60 -5.30 -14.29 -22.32
C ASP A 60 -4.11 -14.76 -23.16
N THR A 61 -3.91 -14.18 -24.35
CA THR A 61 -2.79 -14.52 -25.23
C THR A 61 -1.48 -13.83 -24.80
N LEU A 62 -1.55 -12.57 -24.36
CA LEU A 62 -0.37 -11.74 -24.11
C LEU A 62 0.17 -11.86 -22.67
N ARG A 63 -0.73 -12.17 -21.72
CA ARG A 63 -0.46 -12.08 -20.29
C ARG A 63 -0.48 -13.42 -19.57
N LYS A 64 -0.63 -14.50 -20.30
CA LYS A 64 -0.59 -15.88 -19.74
C LYS A 64 0.42 -16.73 -20.44
N GLY A 65 0.92 -17.73 -19.72
CA GLY A 65 1.78 -18.79 -20.21
C GLY A 65 1.40 -20.13 -19.63
N ASP A 66 1.96 -21.19 -20.22
CA ASP A 66 1.80 -22.55 -19.76
C ASP A 66 2.94 -22.92 -18.81
N PHE A 67 2.60 -23.35 -17.62
CA PHE A 67 3.52 -23.70 -16.55
C PHE A 67 3.20 -25.08 -16.00
N GLY A 68 4.17 -25.68 -15.32
CA GLY A 68 4.00 -26.93 -14.59
C GLY A 68 4.74 -26.92 -13.26
N ILE A 69 4.23 -27.66 -12.31
CA ILE A 69 4.93 -27.92 -11.04
C ILE A 69 5.02 -29.42 -10.83
N TYR A 70 6.19 -29.89 -10.44
CA TYR A 70 6.48 -31.26 -10.07
C TYR A 70 6.96 -31.28 -8.62
N ILE A 71 6.23 -31.94 -7.73
CA ILE A 71 6.43 -31.84 -6.29
C ILE A 71 7.03 -33.17 -5.78
N LEU A 72 8.08 -33.03 -4.98
CA LEU A 72 8.79 -34.14 -4.34
C LEU A 72 8.73 -34.01 -2.82
N ASP A 73 8.54 -35.12 -2.13
CA ASP A 73 8.62 -35.20 -0.67
C ASP A 73 10.08 -35.15 -0.17
N ARG A 74 10.29 -35.25 1.15
CA ARG A 74 11.64 -35.28 1.76
C ARG A 74 12.55 -36.42 1.31
N ASN A 75 11.96 -37.52 0.85
CA ASN A 75 12.71 -38.68 0.38
C ASN A 75 13.07 -38.58 -1.10
N GLY A 76 12.52 -37.57 -1.80
CA GLY A 76 12.63 -37.41 -3.24
C GLY A 76 11.58 -38.22 -4.02
N ASP A 77 10.57 -38.75 -3.33
CA ASP A 77 9.46 -39.44 -3.98
C ASP A 77 8.41 -38.46 -4.49
N PRO A 78 7.75 -38.74 -5.64
CA PRO A 78 6.70 -37.88 -6.18
C PRO A 78 5.52 -37.73 -5.22
N TYR A 79 5.16 -36.46 -4.92
CA TYR A 79 4.05 -36.14 -4.04
C TYR A 79 2.71 -36.49 -4.69
N SER A 80 1.80 -37.04 -3.88
CA SER A 80 0.40 -37.25 -4.26
C SER A 80 -0.51 -36.63 -3.20
N GLY A 81 -1.39 -35.72 -3.61
CA GLY A 81 -2.29 -35.02 -2.68
C GLY A 81 -2.80 -33.70 -3.21
N GLU A 82 -3.41 -32.93 -2.32
CA GLU A 82 -3.98 -31.62 -2.63
C GLU A 82 -2.89 -30.55 -2.78
N VAL A 83 -3.08 -29.69 -3.78
CA VAL A 83 -2.21 -28.57 -4.10
C VAL A 83 -3.07 -27.34 -4.38
N ALA A 84 -2.73 -26.19 -3.80
CA ALA A 84 -3.36 -24.92 -4.12
C ALA A 84 -2.36 -24.00 -4.80
N VAL A 85 -2.78 -23.39 -5.91
CA VAL A 85 -2.01 -22.39 -6.66
C VAL A 85 -2.60 -21.02 -6.43
N ARG A 86 -1.80 -20.06 -5.94
CA ARG A 86 -2.25 -18.72 -5.53
C ARG A 86 -1.33 -17.65 -6.10
N MET A 87 -1.85 -16.82 -6.98
CA MET A 87 -1.12 -15.65 -7.49
C MET A 87 -0.91 -14.63 -6.38
N LYS A 88 0.30 -14.14 -6.21
CA LYS A 88 0.67 -13.13 -5.20
C LYS A 88 0.88 -11.76 -5.82
N LYS A 89 1.59 -11.70 -6.94
CA LYS A 89 2.00 -10.45 -7.58
C LYS A 89 1.96 -10.64 -9.10
N HIS A 90 1.40 -9.69 -9.82
CA HIS A 90 1.51 -9.65 -11.28
C HIS A 90 2.93 -9.26 -11.70
N GLU A 91 3.42 -9.84 -12.81
CA GLU A 91 4.58 -9.32 -13.51
C GLU A 91 4.29 -7.94 -14.13
N PHE A 92 3.06 -7.74 -14.61
CA PHE A 92 2.63 -6.44 -15.16
C PHE A 92 2.47 -5.42 -14.03
N PRO A 93 3.19 -4.27 -14.10
CA PRO A 93 3.03 -3.20 -13.13
C PRO A 93 1.63 -2.58 -13.15
N PHE A 94 0.94 -2.68 -12.03
CA PHE A 94 -0.22 -1.88 -11.65
C PHE A 94 0.26 -0.94 -10.55
N GLY A 95 0.81 0.20 -10.94
CA GLY A 95 1.56 1.09 -10.06
C GLY A 95 0.77 2.28 -9.57
N ILE A 96 1.39 2.98 -8.60
CA ILE A 96 0.89 4.22 -8.02
C ILE A 96 2.01 5.23 -7.83
N ALA A 97 1.71 6.51 -8.06
CA ALA A 97 2.59 7.61 -7.68
C ALA A 97 2.37 8.00 -6.21
N PHE A 98 3.47 8.20 -5.50
CA PHE A 98 3.45 8.59 -4.10
C PHE A 98 4.72 9.33 -3.70
N ASP A 99 4.68 10.01 -2.58
CA ASP A 99 5.84 10.53 -1.87
C ASP A 99 5.71 10.15 -0.39
N LEU A 100 6.81 9.75 0.21
CA LEU A 100 6.94 9.50 1.64
C LEU A 100 7.84 10.58 2.22
N TYR A 101 7.23 11.46 2.98
CA TYR A 101 7.94 12.51 3.70
C TYR A 101 8.14 12.02 5.12
N GLU A 102 9.34 12.16 5.67
CA GLU A 102 9.52 11.94 7.10
C GLU A 102 8.50 12.78 7.85
N GLY A 103 7.62 12.09 8.57
CA GLY A 103 6.49 12.74 9.23
C GLY A 103 6.97 13.80 10.21
N SER A 104 6.56 15.04 9.99
CA SER A 104 6.76 16.13 10.94
C SER A 104 6.05 15.89 12.28
N GLY A 105 5.26 14.82 12.41
CA GLY A 105 4.48 14.48 13.60
C GLY A 105 5.21 13.67 14.66
N VAL A 106 6.25 12.88 14.27
CA VAL A 106 6.98 11.99 15.21
C VAL A 106 8.29 12.61 15.70
N MET A 107 8.88 13.51 14.94
CA MET A 107 10.14 14.15 15.32
C MET A 107 10.02 15.18 16.44
N GLY A 108 8.81 15.66 16.77
CA GLY A 108 8.59 16.69 17.78
C GLY A 108 9.32 18.00 17.47
N ASN A 109 9.35 18.85 18.48
CA ASN A 109 9.97 20.18 18.39
C ASN A 109 11.31 20.21 19.14
N THR A 110 12.12 21.23 18.87
CA THR A 110 13.38 21.48 19.58
C THR A 110 13.28 22.74 20.40
N TYR A 111 13.95 22.74 21.54
CA TYR A 111 14.18 23.95 22.34
C TYR A 111 15.63 23.97 22.80
N SER A 112 16.19 25.15 23.01
CA SER A 112 17.56 25.32 23.51
C SER A 112 17.65 26.48 24.47
N THR A 113 18.62 26.39 25.38
CA THR A 113 18.97 27.46 26.32
C THR A 113 20.45 27.78 26.25
N THR A 114 20.82 29.01 26.58
CA THR A 114 22.20 29.42 26.81
C THR A 114 22.52 29.55 28.32
N GLU A 115 21.57 29.21 29.17
CA GLU A 115 21.76 29.18 30.62
C GLU A 115 22.73 28.07 31.00
N THR A 116 23.49 28.29 32.06
CA THR A 116 24.41 27.26 32.62
C THR A 116 23.63 26.11 33.19
N ILE A 117 23.96 24.90 32.77
CA ILE A 117 23.39 23.67 33.31
C ILE A 117 24.34 23.13 34.38
N GLN A 118 23.82 22.79 35.54
CA GLN A 118 24.54 22.10 36.60
C GLN A 118 24.65 20.61 36.24
N ALA A 119 25.77 20.17 35.72
CA ALA A 119 26.06 18.78 35.34
C ALA A 119 27.47 18.42 35.80
N ASP A 120 27.71 17.16 36.07
CA ASP A 120 29.02 16.64 36.43
C ASP A 120 29.93 16.48 35.19
N THR A 121 29.32 16.08 34.05
CA THR A 121 30.01 15.91 32.76
C THR A 121 29.05 16.32 31.62
N ASP A 122 29.59 16.57 30.43
CA ASP A 122 28.88 16.81 29.17
C ASP A 122 27.75 17.86 29.29
N ALA A 123 28.01 18.96 30.03
CA ALA A 123 26.98 19.98 30.32
C ALA A 123 26.30 20.55 29.05
N GLU A 124 26.98 20.53 27.90
CA GLU A 124 26.47 21.04 26.62
C GLU A 124 25.31 20.26 26.08
N ILE A 125 25.20 18.95 26.35
CA ILE A 125 24.12 18.09 25.89
C ILE A 125 22.80 18.52 26.50
N TYR A 126 22.79 18.98 27.74
CA TYR A 126 21.55 19.36 28.43
C TYR A 126 21.05 20.75 28.03
N GLN A 127 21.74 21.49 27.16
CA GLN A 127 21.32 22.80 26.66
C GLN A 127 20.32 22.72 25.51
N THR A 128 20.14 21.55 24.90
CA THR A 128 19.14 21.29 23.85
C THR A 128 18.15 20.23 24.32
N GLU A 129 16.95 20.25 23.79
CA GLU A 129 15.98 19.18 24.00
C GLU A 129 15.16 18.91 22.75
N ARG A 130 14.77 17.66 22.57
CA ARG A 130 13.64 17.23 21.77
C ARG A 130 12.42 17.14 22.67
N TRP A 131 11.29 17.70 22.23
CA TRP A 131 10.04 17.64 22.99
C TRP A 131 8.82 17.43 22.09
N ASN A 132 7.87 16.63 22.55
CA ASN A 132 6.57 16.38 21.93
C ASN A 132 5.66 15.66 22.93
N ASP A 133 4.36 15.56 22.61
CA ASP A 133 3.41 14.71 23.33
C ASP A 133 3.79 13.21 23.26
N TYR A 134 4.39 12.79 22.13
CA TYR A 134 4.96 11.48 21.94
C TYR A 134 6.29 11.54 21.19
N LEU A 135 7.30 10.80 21.67
CA LEU A 135 8.59 10.64 21.03
C LEU A 135 8.97 9.16 21.00
N ALA A 136 9.56 8.68 19.92
CA ALA A 136 10.06 7.32 19.84
C ALA A 136 11.39 7.25 19.09
N TYR A 137 12.30 6.42 19.62
CA TYR A 137 13.61 6.16 19.07
C TYR A 137 13.80 4.67 18.82
N ALA A 138 14.43 4.31 17.71
CA ALA A 138 14.91 2.97 17.39
C ALA A 138 16.42 3.03 17.16
N ILE A 139 17.19 2.53 18.09
CA ILE A 139 18.66 2.63 18.08
C ILE A 139 19.24 1.31 17.62
N PRO A 140 19.91 1.24 16.45
CA PRO A 140 20.44 0.00 15.90
C PRO A 140 21.44 -0.68 16.83
N VAL A 141 21.19 -1.94 17.13
CA VAL A 141 21.99 -2.82 17.98
C VAL A 141 21.92 -4.26 17.47
N GLU A 142 22.60 -5.19 18.12
CA GLU A 142 22.56 -6.61 17.83
C GLU A 142 21.53 -7.30 18.75
N SER A 143 20.55 -8.00 18.16
CA SER A 143 19.50 -8.71 18.90
C SER A 143 20.07 -9.78 19.85
N GLY A 144 19.42 -9.97 21.00
CA GLY A 144 19.76 -10.98 22.01
C GLY A 144 20.93 -10.63 22.92
N LYS A 145 21.48 -9.41 22.80
CA LYS A 145 22.50 -8.89 23.72
C LYS A 145 21.91 -7.93 24.72
N ASP A 146 22.60 -7.78 25.87
CA ASP A 146 22.22 -6.86 26.92
C ASP A 146 22.87 -5.49 26.71
N TYR A 147 22.07 -4.43 26.88
CA TYR A 147 22.50 -3.04 26.68
C TYR A 147 22.12 -2.19 27.90
N GLU A 148 23.03 -1.38 28.39
CA GLU A 148 22.74 -0.29 29.32
C GLU A 148 22.32 0.94 28.52
N ILE A 149 21.09 1.42 28.79
CA ILE A 149 20.50 2.62 28.19
C ILE A 149 20.53 3.72 29.23
N THR A 150 21.23 4.81 28.97
CA THR A 150 21.25 6.01 29.80
C THR A 150 20.47 7.13 29.14
N LEU A 151 19.42 7.60 29.79
CA LEU A 151 18.59 8.73 29.37
C LEU A 151 19.01 9.98 30.14
N LYS A 152 19.30 11.05 29.41
CA LYS A 152 19.79 12.32 29.95
C LYS A 152 18.71 13.38 29.96
N PHE A 153 18.40 13.91 31.12
CA PHE A 153 17.35 14.89 31.35
C PHE A 153 17.87 16.16 32.00
N ALA A 154 17.21 17.26 31.75
CA ALA A 154 17.25 18.50 32.53
C ALA A 154 15.97 19.29 32.23
N GLU A 155 15.30 19.86 33.21
CA GLU A 155 14.22 20.79 32.92
C GLU A 155 14.79 22.19 32.64
N ILE A 156 14.67 22.66 31.41
CA ILE A 156 15.24 23.95 30.96
C ILE A 156 14.17 24.98 30.65
N TYR A 157 12.89 24.61 30.60
CA TYR A 157 11.78 25.49 30.26
C TYR A 157 10.98 25.88 31.51
N PHE A 158 10.45 24.92 32.27
CA PHE A 158 9.64 25.18 33.46
C PHE A 158 10.46 25.48 34.71
N SER A 159 9.93 26.32 35.57
CA SER A 159 10.52 26.70 36.85
C SER A 159 9.69 26.21 38.07
N THR A 160 8.56 25.58 37.84
CA THR A 160 7.64 25.05 38.88
C THR A 160 7.41 23.57 38.61
N GLY A 161 7.47 22.73 39.64
CA GLY A 161 7.18 21.30 39.56
C GLY A 161 5.74 21.02 39.15
N SER A 162 5.49 19.79 38.71
CA SER A 162 4.19 19.31 38.26
C SER A 162 3.67 20.04 37.01
N SER A 163 4.56 20.61 36.20
CA SER A 163 4.20 21.25 34.92
C SER A 163 4.24 20.26 33.76
N ARG A 164 5.11 19.26 33.83
CA ARG A 164 5.36 18.25 32.78
C ARG A 164 5.40 16.87 33.44
N PHE A 165 4.64 15.91 32.88
CA PHE A 165 4.70 14.49 33.28
C PHE A 165 4.68 13.62 32.04
N PHE A 166 5.47 12.56 32.04
CA PHE A 166 5.49 11.59 30.96
C PHE A 166 5.99 10.23 31.41
N ASP A 167 5.59 9.19 30.69
CA ASP A 167 6.07 7.84 30.86
C ASP A 167 7.18 7.55 29.88
N VAL A 168 8.11 6.67 30.26
CA VAL A 168 9.17 6.17 29.38
C VAL A 168 9.12 4.65 29.38
N HIS A 169 9.00 4.09 28.18
CA HIS A 169 9.13 2.66 27.95
C HIS A 169 10.43 2.37 27.22
N VAL A 170 11.13 1.30 27.60
CA VAL A 170 12.32 0.78 26.94
C VAL A 170 12.08 -0.69 26.64
N GLU A 171 12.19 -1.11 25.37
CA GLU A 171 11.85 -2.46 24.91
C GLU A 171 10.44 -2.89 25.36
N GLY A 172 9.49 -1.94 25.36
CA GLY A 172 8.10 -2.15 25.81
C GLY A 172 7.90 -2.26 27.32
N GLN A 173 8.97 -2.18 28.13
CA GLN A 173 8.89 -2.17 29.59
C GLN A 173 8.75 -0.74 30.12
N LEU A 174 7.75 -0.48 30.97
CA LEU A 174 7.63 0.80 31.66
C LEU A 174 8.85 1.01 32.56
N PHE A 175 9.67 2.00 32.23
CA PHE A 175 10.89 2.35 32.97
C PHE A 175 10.68 3.53 33.91
N LEU A 176 10.02 4.59 33.43
CA LEU A 176 9.67 5.75 34.24
C LEU A 176 8.16 5.98 34.11
N ASP A 177 7.48 6.17 35.25
CA ASP A 177 6.03 6.33 35.35
C ASP A 177 5.72 7.74 35.90
N ASP A 178 4.84 8.49 35.23
CA ASP A 178 4.47 9.88 35.54
C ASP A 178 5.69 10.74 35.95
N PHE A 179 6.74 10.70 35.15
CA PHE A 179 8.05 11.27 35.47
C PHE A 179 8.07 12.79 35.37
N ASP A 180 8.38 13.47 36.48
CA ASP A 180 8.60 14.93 36.57
C ASP A 180 10.11 15.21 36.70
N VAL A 181 10.73 15.58 35.60
CA VAL A 181 12.18 15.88 35.50
C VAL A 181 12.61 16.95 36.53
N LEU A 182 11.82 18.03 36.68
CA LEU A 182 12.16 19.15 37.55
C LEU A 182 12.19 18.70 39.02
N SER A 183 11.20 17.89 39.42
CA SER A 183 11.13 17.35 40.79
C SER A 183 12.24 16.33 41.03
N ALA A 184 12.51 15.45 40.05
CA ALA A 184 13.53 14.40 40.17
C ALA A 184 14.95 14.97 40.19
N ALA A 185 15.25 15.97 39.37
CA ALA A 185 16.55 16.66 39.34
C ALA A 185 16.76 17.63 40.51
N GLY A 186 15.69 17.99 41.21
CA GLY A 186 15.73 18.94 42.32
C GLY A 186 15.72 20.42 41.89
N GLY A 187 15.43 20.72 40.66
CA GLY A 187 15.32 22.10 40.15
C GLY A 187 15.53 22.25 38.67
N ARG A 188 15.31 23.48 38.19
CA ARG A 188 15.56 23.86 36.77
C ARG A 188 17.07 23.97 36.51
N ASN A 189 17.48 23.60 35.31
CA ASN A 189 18.87 23.63 34.81
C ASN A 189 19.82 22.71 35.62
N ILE A 190 19.30 21.62 36.17
CA ILE A 190 20.09 20.57 36.83
C ILE A 190 19.97 19.30 35.98
N ALA A 191 21.12 18.76 35.63
CA ALA A 191 21.21 17.52 34.88
C ALA A 191 20.81 16.31 35.74
N LEU A 192 20.16 15.36 35.14
CA LEU A 192 19.77 14.09 35.73
C LEU A 192 19.91 12.97 34.71
N ASP A 193 20.74 11.99 35.05
CA ASP A 193 20.87 10.77 34.23
C ASP A 193 20.16 9.61 34.95
N THR A 194 19.52 8.76 34.16
CA THR A 194 18.91 7.53 34.65
C THR A 194 19.16 6.40 33.67
N SER A 195 19.46 5.20 34.19
CA SER A 195 19.85 4.07 33.34
C SER A 195 19.04 2.83 33.64
N ILE A 196 18.86 2.02 32.61
CA ILE A 196 18.26 0.68 32.66
C ILE A 196 19.07 -0.27 31.79
N VAL A 197 19.14 -1.54 32.20
CA VAL A 197 19.72 -2.61 31.37
C VAL A 197 18.57 -3.42 30.78
N VAL A 198 18.59 -3.62 29.48
CA VAL A 198 17.60 -4.39 28.73
C VAL A 198 18.28 -5.34 27.75
N THR A 199 17.64 -6.48 27.50
CA THR A 199 18.05 -7.36 26.37
C THR A 199 17.35 -6.89 25.11
N ALA A 200 18.10 -6.60 24.04
CA ALA A 200 17.53 -6.22 22.76
C ALA A 200 16.69 -7.37 22.16
N ILE A 201 15.42 -7.12 21.93
CA ILE A 201 14.49 -8.11 21.35
C ILE A 201 14.72 -8.20 19.84
N GLU A 202 14.93 -7.06 19.19
CA GLU A 202 15.18 -6.91 17.77
C GLU A 202 16.59 -6.36 17.48
N ASN A 203 16.92 -6.05 16.22
CA ASN A 203 18.18 -5.40 15.87
C ASN A 203 18.16 -3.88 16.15
N ASN A 204 17.35 -3.46 17.09
CA ASN A 204 17.31 -2.09 17.62
C ASN A 204 16.82 -2.10 19.09
N ILE A 205 17.16 -1.04 19.82
CA ILE A 205 16.53 -0.72 21.11
C ILE A 205 15.42 0.29 20.85
N SER A 206 14.20 -0.05 21.26
CA SER A 206 13.03 0.84 21.22
C SER A 206 12.95 1.65 22.51
N ILE A 207 12.80 2.98 22.40
CA ILE A 207 12.60 3.89 23.52
C ILE A 207 11.44 4.81 23.18
N GLU A 208 10.38 4.75 23.98
CA GLU A 208 9.16 5.52 23.77
C GLU A 208 8.88 6.44 24.96
N PHE A 209 8.49 7.69 24.68
CA PHE A 209 8.10 8.69 25.65
C PHE A 209 6.66 9.10 25.38
N THR A 210 5.78 9.02 26.35
CA THR A 210 4.36 9.40 26.22
C THR A 210 4.00 10.42 27.29
N ALA A 211 3.60 11.62 26.88
CA ALA A 211 3.22 12.65 27.80
C ALA A 211 1.83 12.40 28.41
N SER A 212 1.73 12.50 29.74
CA SER A 212 0.46 12.54 30.47
C SER A 212 0.07 13.99 30.82
N ARG A 213 1.03 14.91 30.81
CA ARG A 213 0.82 16.37 30.96
C ARG A 213 1.90 17.17 30.26
N ASP A 214 1.50 18.19 29.48
CA ASP A 214 2.35 18.99 28.60
C ASP A 214 3.04 18.11 27.54
N ASN A 215 4.35 18.07 27.49
CA ASN A 215 5.10 17.26 26.53
C ASN A 215 6.20 16.45 27.22
N ALA A 216 6.53 15.30 26.69
CA ALA A 216 7.76 14.62 27.04
C ALA A 216 8.98 15.40 26.51
N ALA A 217 10.13 15.30 27.18
CA ALA A 217 11.36 15.93 26.73
C ALA A 217 12.58 15.09 27.06
N ILE A 218 13.55 15.04 26.15
CA ILE A 218 14.80 14.31 26.28
C ILE A 218 15.97 15.16 25.78
N LYS A 219 17.15 15.06 26.41
CA LYS A 219 18.37 15.80 26.08
C LYS A 219 19.37 14.96 25.31
N GLY A 220 19.56 13.72 25.78
CA GLY A 220 20.49 12.80 25.16
C GLY A 220 20.19 11.36 25.52
N ILE A 221 20.64 10.46 24.68
CA ILE A 221 20.53 9.02 24.87
C ILE A 221 21.91 8.41 24.68
N GLU A 222 22.32 7.53 25.58
CA GLU A 222 23.53 6.71 25.42
C GLU A 222 23.12 5.24 25.48
N VAL A 223 23.67 4.43 24.56
CA VAL A 223 23.46 2.99 24.50
C VAL A 223 24.82 2.29 24.51
N THR A 224 25.05 1.45 25.48
CA THR A 224 26.29 0.72 25.69
C THR A 224 26.01 -0.78 25.79
N GLU A 225 26.66 -1.61 24.99
CA GLU A 225 26.61 -3.07 25.14
C GLU A 225 27.26 -3.46 26.48
N GLU A 226 26.60 -4.29 27.30
CA GLU A 226 27.08 -4.66 28.61
C GLU A 226 28.47 -5.36 28.53
N GLY A 227 29.44 -4.82 29.26
CA GLY A 227 30.83 -5.31 29.25
C GLY A 227 31.73 -4.76 28.15
N GLU A 228 31.21 -3.93 27.25
CA GLU A 228 31.97 -3.29 26.19
C GLU A 228 32.20 -1.79 26.47
N SER A 229 33.12 -1.18 25.75
CA SER A 229 33.42 0.26 25.85
C SER A 229 32.81 1.09 24.70
N ASN A 230 32.13 0.44 23.74
CA ASN A 230 31.51 1.13 22.64
C ASN A 230 30.18 1.74 23.10
N VAL A 231 30.06 3.06 22.97
CA VAL A 231 28.86 3.80 23.35
C VAL A 231 28.32 4.56 22.13
N VAL A 232 27.06 4.33 21.78
CA VAL A 232 26.31 5.22 20.88
C VAL A 232 25.79 6.38 21.71
N ARG A 233 26.18 7.62 21.36
CA ARG A 233 25.72 8.84 22.05
C ARG A 233 24.95 9.74 21.09
N ILE A 234 23.74 10.11 21.46
CA ILE A 234 22.80 10.87 20.65
C ILE A 234 22.49 12.19 21.34
N ASN A 235 22.65 13.32 20.64
CA ASN A 235 22.22 14.63 21.09
C ASN A 235 20.79 14.90 20.61
N CYS A 236 19.82 14.82 21.50
CA CYS A 236 18.40 15.02 21.19
C CYS A 236 18.08 16.51 21.09
N GLY A 237 17.48 16.91 19.97
CA GLY A 237 17.14 18.30 19.68
C GLY A 237 18.30 19.20 19.29
N GLY A 238 19.52 18.66 19.14
CA GLY A 238 20.72 19.40 18.79
C GLY A 238 21.56 18.74 17.68
N PRO A 239 22.51 19.50 17.10
CA PRO A 239 23.44 18.97 16.11
C PRO A 239 24.46 18.02 16.75
N ALA A 240 25.17 17.24 15.93
CA ALA A 240 26.33 16.50 16.39
C ALA A 240 27.36 17.46 17.03
N LEU A 241 27.91 17.06 18.16
CA LEU A 241 28.88 17.85 18.87
C LEU A 241 29.92 16.99 19.61
N THR A 242 31.06 17.59 19.96
CA THR A 242 32.01 17.04 20.91
C THR A 242 32.01 17.91 22.15
N THR A 243 31.71 17.33 23.29
CA THR A 243 31.66 18.05 24.59
C THR A 243 33.06 18.45 25.07
N LEU A 244 33.13 19.34 26.07
CA LEU A 244 34.37 19.72 26.71
C LEU A 244 35.07 18.55 27.40
N ASP A 245 34.30 17.54 27.80
CA ASP A 245 34.83 16.29 28.40
C ASP A 245 35.39 15.33 27.33
N GLY A 246 35.23 15.67 26.04
CA GLY A 246 35.77 14.93 24.91
C GLY A 246 34.87 13.84 24.37
N ASN A 247 33.63 13.70 24.87
CA ASN A 247 32.63 12.75 24.36
C ASN A 247 32.01 13.24 23.05
N GLN A 248 31.87 12.33 22.10
CA GLN A 248 31.27 12.62 20.79
C GLN A 248 29.79 12.18 20.78
N TYR A 249 28.92 13.11 20.51
CA TYR A 249 27.48 12.89 20.32
C TYR A 249 27.13 13.13 18.86
N VAL A 250 26.39 12.18 18.27
CA VAL A 250 25.81 12.34 16.92
C VAL A 250 24.47 13.07 17.03
N SER A 251 24.00 13.63 15.92
CA SER A 251 22.62 14.13 15.86
C SER A 251 21.65 12.97 15.91
N GLU A 252 20.44 13.22 16.36
CA GLU A 252 19.39 12.20 16.47
C GLU A 252 18.76 11.79 15.13
N GLU A 253 19.14 12.44 14.02
CA GLU A 253 18.67 12.09 12.67
C GLU A 253 18.99 10.63 12.36
N GLY A 254 17.96 9.85 11.99
CA GLY A 254 18.09 8.43 11.68
C GLY A 254 17.86 7.48 12.87
N PHE A 255 17.62 8.00 14.08
CA PHE A 255 17.27 7.19 15.25
C PHE A 255 15.79 7.27 15.64
N PHE A 256 15.01 8.11 15.01
CA PHE A 256 13.57 8.15 15.22
C PHE A 256 12.90 6.87 14.73
N ASP A 257 11.91 6.38 15.49
CA ASP A 257 11.03 5.32 15.05
C ASP A 257 9.69 5.89 14.55
N PRO A 258 9.55 6.16 13.26
CA PRO A 258 8.31 6.71 12.71
C PRO A 258 7.15 5.71 12.76
N GLU A 259 7.44 4.42 12.96
CA GLU A 259 6.42 3.36 13.01
C GLU A 259 5.87 3.15 14.42
N ALA A 260 6.51 3.68 15.45
CA ALA A 260 6.10 3.51 16.84
C ALA A 260 4.93 4.42 17.27
N SER A 261 4.47 5.33 16.42
CA SER A 261 3.33 6.21 16.76
C SER A 261 2.12 5.39 17.22
N PRO A 262 1.54 5.67 18.41
CA PRO A 262 0.36 4.96 18.91
C PRO A 262 -0.87 5.23 18.05
N VAL A 263 -0.90 6.39 17.36
CA VAL A 263 -1.94 6.75 16.38
C VAL A 263 -1.39 6.57 14.97
N ALA A 264 -2.12 5.84 14.16
CA ALA A 264 -1.72 5.58 12.78
C ALA A 264 -1.64 6.88 11.97
N THR A 265 -0.48 7.13 11.37
CA THR A 265 -0.24 8.32 10.55
C THR A 265 -0.85 8.16 9.16
N ARG A 266 -1.03 9.29 8.46
CA ARG A 266 -1.42 9.29 7.04
C ARG A 266 -0.45 8.48 6.19
N GLU A 267 0.84 8.57 6.46
CA GLU A 267 1.85 7.82 5.71
C GLU A 267 1.71 6.31 5.91
N GLN A 268 1.49 5.86 7.14
CA GLN A 268 1.25 4.44 7.43
C GLN A 268 -0.01 3.93 6.74
N TRP A 269 -1.09 4.73 6.73
CA TRP A 269 -2.28 4.42 5.95
C TRP A 269 -1.96 4.32 4.45
N MET A 270 -1.20 5.28 3.89
CA MET A 270 -0.80 5.25 2.48
C MET A 270 -0.02 3.97 2.14
N LYS A 271 0.98 3.63 2.96
CA LYS A 271 1.77 2.39 2.79
C LYS A 271 0.89 1.15 2.77
N ALA A 272 -0.04 1.03 3.72
CA ALA A 272 -0.98 -0.09 3.80
C ALA A 272 -1.92 -0.15 2.59
N ALA A 273 -2.51 0.98 2.20
CA ALA A 273 -3.39 1.07 1.03
C ALA A 273 -2.64 0.73 -0.26
N MET A 274 -1.45 1.29 -0.45
CA MET A 274 -0.61 0.99 -1.61
C MET A 274 -0.28 -0.50 -1.69
N TYR A 275 0.19 -1.11 -0.61
CA TYR A 275 0.53 -2.53 -0.55
C TYR A 275 -0.64 -3.45 -0.92
N LYS A 276 -1.86 -3.10 -0.48
CA LYS A 276 -3.06 -3.88 -0.78
C LYS A 276 -3.47 -3.80 -2.25
N TYR A 277 -3.40 -2.63 -2.87
CA TYR A 277 -4.04 -2.35 -4.16
C TYR A 277 -3.10 -2.39 -5.35
N PHE A 278 -1.80 -2.15 -5.15
CA PHE A 278 -0.81 -1.99 -6.21
C PHE A 278 0.35 -2.99 -6.09
N ASN A 279 1.32 -2.92 -6.99
CA ASN A 279 2.50 -3.78 -6.99
C ASN A 279 3.76 -3.09 -7.53
N TYR A 280 3.70 -1.76 -7.76
CA TYR A 280 4.77 -0.98 -8.36
C TYR A 280 4.64 0.50 -7.94
N GLY A 281 5.76 1.22 -7.87
CA GLY A 281 5.77 2.61 -7.42
C GLY A 281 6.49 3.59 -8.34
N THR A 282 6.10 4.87 -8.24
CA THR A 282 6.89 6.00 -8.72
C THR A 282 6.80 7.16 -7.73
N CYS A 283 7.86 7.97 -7.63
CA CYS A 283 7.80 9.16 -6.79
C CYS A 283 7.15 10.32 -7.52
N GLY A 284 6.18 10.95 -6.89
CA GLY A 284 5.47 12.10 -7.45
C GLY A 284 6.33 13.36 -7.53
N ASN A 285 7.09 13.67 -6.47
CA ASN A 285 7.88 14.89 -6.37
C ASN A 285 9.29 14.67 -5.79
N SER A 286 9.48 13.68 -4.93
CA SER A 286 10.70 13.53 -4.12
C SER A 286 11.96 13.26 -4.93
N PHE A 287 11.86 12.77 -6.18
CA PHE A 287 13.00 12.59 -7.08
C PHE A 287 13.15 13.75 -8.10
N LYS A 288 12.15 14.61 -8.29
CA LYS A 288 12.29 15.79 -9.15
C LYS A 288 13.51 16.62 -8.72
N TRP A 289 14.13 17.33 -9.66
CA TRP A 289 15.30 18.15 -9.30
C TRP A 289 14.99 19.18 -8.23
N SER A 290 13.82 19.80 -8.32
CA SER A 290 13.28 20.70 -7.29
C SER A 290 13.04 20.04 -5.93
N GLY A 291 12.73 18.75 -5.90
CA GLY A 291 12.58 17.98 -4.67
C GLY A 291 13.90 17.65 -3.99
N ILE A 292 14.92 17.26 -4.79
CA ILE A 292 16.24 16.88 -4.26
C ILE A 292 17.13 18.07 -4.03
N GLN A 293 17.14 19.06 -4.93
CA GLN A 293 18.11 20.18 -4.89
C GLN A 293 17.44 21.49 -5.35
N PRO A 294 16.49 22.04 -4.57
CA PRO A 294 15.78 23.27 -4.93
C PRO A 294 16.70 24.50 -4.98
N GLN A 295 17.82 24.46 -4.28
CA GLN A 295 18.82 25.52 -4.20
C GLN A 295 20.21 25.00 -4.60
N HIS A 296 21.15 25.90 -4.90
CA HIS A 296 22.52 25.53 -5.23
C HIS A 296 23.32 25.13 -3.96
N THR A 297 22.86 24.08 -3.33
CA THR A 297 23.42 23.47 -2.12
C THR A 297 23.67 21.97 -2.36
N ALA A 298 24.13 21.25 -1.35
CA ALA A 298 24.18 19.78 -1.41
C ALA A 298 22.75 19.21 -1.61
N PRO A 299 22.60 18.18 -2.44
CA PRO A 299 21.31 17.51 -2.62
C PRO A 299 20.83 16.86 -1.32
N ASN A 300 19.51 16.91 -1.07
CA ASN A 300 18.84 16.17 0.00
C ASN A 300 18.06 15.01 -0.61
N TYR A 301 18.38 13.80 -0.24
CA TYR A 301 17.76 12.58 -0.76
C TYR A 301 16.77 11.94 0.21
N THR A 302 16.62 12.45 1.42
CA THR A 302 15.89 11.82 2.52
C THR A 302 14.51 11.30 2.09
N ASN A 303 13.67 12.14 1.51
CA ASN A 303 12.32 11.73 1.11
C ASN A 303 12.30 10.67 0.00
N PHE A 304 13.21 10.77 -0.96
CA PHE A 304 13.32 9.76 -2.01
C PHE A 304 13.84 8.43 -1.45
N GLU A 305 14.82 8.47 -0.56
CA GLU A 305 15.37 7.27 0.08
C GLU A 305 14.36 6.57 0.99
N ASN A 306 13.43 7.31 1.61
CA ASN A 306 12.30 6.72 2.33
C ASN A 306 11.43 5.87 1.39
N ALA A 307 11.12 6.40 0.21
CA ALA A 307 10.38 5.65 -0.80
C ALA A 307 11.17 4.42 -1.30
N VAL A 308 12.47 4.55 -1.52
CA VAL A 308 13.35 3.44 -1.92
C VAL A 308 13.35 2.34 -0.85
N ARG A 309 13.59 2.70 0.41
CA ARG A 309 13.60 1.71 1.53
C ARG A 309 12.27 1.00 1.66
N TRP A 310 11.17 1.75 1.61
CA TRP A 310 9.84 1.14 1.72
C TRP A 310 9.53 0.19 0.55
N THR A 311 9.79 0.58 -0.70
CA THR A 311 9.54 -0.29 -1.85
C THR A 311 10.38 -1.56 -1.82
N GLN A 312 11.64 -1.46 -1.36
CA GLN A 312 12.49 -2.63 -1.15
C GLN A 312 11.93 -3.56 -0.06
N SER A 313 11.39 -3.01 1.04
CA SER A 313 10.82 -3.82 2.14
C SER A 313 9.59 -4.63 1.73
N VAL A 314 8.87 -4.19 0.70
CA VAL A 314 7.67 -4.86 0.16
C VAL A 314 7.89 -5.53 -1.20
N ASP A 315 9.15 -5.67 -1.62
CA ASP A 315 9.54 -6.28 -2.91
C ASP A 315 8.86 -5.61 -4.11
N TRP A 316 8.88 -4.28 -4.14
CA TRP A 316 8.40 -3.48 -5.28
C TRP A 316 9.56 -2.87 -6.05
N GLU A 317 9.36 -2.69 -7.34
CA GLU A 317 10.21 -1.83 -8.15
C GLU A 317 9.73 -0.38 -8.04
N LEU A 318 10.69 0.55 -8.07
CA LEU A 318 10.44 1.98 -8.02
C LEU A 318 10.97 2.64 -9.29
N ARG A 319 10.13 3.46 -9.93
CA ARG A 319 10.48 4.32 -11.06
C ARG A 319 10.91 5.69 -10.55
N ALA A 320 12.01 6.21 -11.07
CA ALA A 320 12.48 7.55 -10.74
C ALA A 320 11.93 8.60 -11.71
N HIS A 321 11.03 9.43 -11.23
CA HIS A 321 10.43 10.54 -11.96
C HIS A 321 10.88 11.88 -11.35
N THR A 322 11.67 12.71 -12.02
CA THR A 322 12.29 12.63 -13.32
C THR A 322 13.73 13.19 -13.23
N LEU A 323 14.62 12.78 -14.14
CA LEU A 323 15.98 13.33 -14.16
C LEU A 323 16.00 14.77 -14.66
N LEU A 324 15.40 15.04 -15.84
CA LEU A 324 15.30 16.38 -16.42
C LEU A 324 13.84 16.71 -16.80
N TRP A 325 13.39 17.87 -16.35
CA TRP A 325 12.12 18.46 -16.73
C TRP A 325 12.36 19.93 -17.06
N GLY A 326 12.37 20.25 -18.34
CA GLY A 326 12.96 21.49 -18.88
C GLY A 326 12.07 22.74 -18.82
N GLY A 327 11.13 22.85 -17.88
CA GLY A 327 10.24 23.98 -17.74
C GLY A 327 10.90 25.26 -17.21
N ASN A 328 10.24 26.41 -17.37
CA ASN A 328 10.73 27.71 -16.91
C ASN A 328 10.09 28.10 -15.57
N ASP A 329 9.98 27.17 -14.66
CA ASP A 329 9.43 27.34 -13.32
C ASP A 329 10.22 26.52 -12.30
N ASP A 330 10.07 26.86 -11.00
CA ASP A 330 10.87 26.23 -9.92
C ASP A 330 10.46 24.78 -9.65
N HIS A 331 9.27 24.38 -10.04
CA HIS A 331 8.81 23.00 -9.87
C HIS A 331 9.48 22.06 -10.88
N SER A 332 9.65 22.50 -12.12
CA SER A 332 10.25 21.72 -13.19
C SER A 332 11.78 21.78 -13.14
N MET A 333 12.34 22.98 -13.10
CA MET A 333 13.79 23.22 -13.13
C MET A 333 14.15 24.28 -12.07
N PRO A 334 15.01 24.00 -11.10
CA PRO A 334 15.39 24.93 -10.05
C PRO A 334 15.93 26.27 -10.61
N ALA A 335 15.55 27.39 -10.00
CA ALA A 335 15.94 28.74 -10.44
C ALA A 335 17.46 28.89 -10.58
N TRP A 336 18.24 28.35 -9.64
CA TRP A 336 19.69 28.42 -9.68
C TRP A 336 20.33 27.77 -10.93
N VAL A 337 19.66 26.76 -11.54
CA VAL A 337 20.08 26.16 -12.82
C VAL A 337 19.72 27.08 -13.98
N ARG A 338 18.53 27.64 -13.96
CA ARG A 338 18.03 28.55 -15.03
C ARG A 338 18.79 29.87 -15.08
N GLU A 339 19.40 30.27 -13.97
CA GLU A 339 20.18 31.49 -13.81
C GLU A 339 21.68 31.32 -14.12
N LEU A 340 22.12 30.13 -14.53
CA LEU A 340 23.49 29.90 -14.96
C LEU A 340 23.84 30.75 -16.19
N PRO A 341 25.10 31.23 -16.27
CA PRO A 341 25.44 32.33 -17.19
C PRO A 341 25.49 31.93 -18.68
N THR A 342 25.60 30.66 -18.99
CA THR A 342 25.72 30.21 -20.40
C THR A 342 25.00 28.90 -20.67
N PRO A 343 24.58 28.64 -21.90
CA PRO A 343 24.02 27.34 -22.31
C PRO A 343 24.92 26.14 -22.01
N GLU A 344 26.24 26.31 -22.13
CA GLU A 344 27.23 25.28 -21.82
C GLU A 344 27.22 24.94 -20.32
N ALA A 345 27.15 25.95 -19.43
CA ALA A 345 27.08 25.75 -17.99
C ALA A 345 25.78 25.04 -17.59
N ILE A 346 24.66 25.35 -18.23
CA ILE A 346 23.38 24.66 -18.03
C ILE A 346 23.49 23.20 -18.48
N THR A 347 24.06 22.96 -19.67
CA THR A 347 24.26 21.61 -20.23
C THR A 347 25.13 20.74 -19.32
N ASP A 348 26.27 21.27 -18.85
CA ASP A 348 27.19 20.57 -17.95
C ASP A 348 26.52 20.26 -16.60
N THR A 349 25.70 21.17 -16.09
CA THR A 349 24.95 20.98 -14.86
C THR A 349 23.84 19.92 -15.01
N CYS A 350 23.14 19.90 -16.15
CA CYS A 350 22.19 18.81 -16.49
C CYS A 350 22.90 17.47 -16.59
N LYS A 351 24.07 17.43 -17.24
CA LYS A 351 24.89 16.22 -17.34
C LYS A 351 25.32 15.72 -15.95
N MET A 352 25.78 16.61 -15.09
CA MET A 352 26.16 16.28 -13.71
C MET A 352 24.97 15.69 -12.94
N ARG A 353 23.80 16.31 -13.03
CA ARG A 353 22.55 15.81 -12.44
C ARG A 353 22.26 14.37 -12.89
N VAL A 354 22.20 14.14 -14.20
CA VAL A 354 21.86 12.83 -14.76
C VAL A 354 22.86 11.75 -14.30
N ILE A 355 24.16 12.01 -14.46
CA ILE A 355 25.20 11.03 -14.09
C ILE A 355 25.17 10.77 -12.57
N ARG A 356 25.07 11.80 -11.75
CA ARG A 356 25.06 11.69 -10.28
C ARG A 356 23.92 10.80 -9.79
N GLU A 357 22.68 11.09 -10.24
CA GLU A 357 21.52 10.38 -9.75
C GLU A 357 21.48 8.92 -10.23
N VAL A 358 21.75 8.70 -11.50
CA VAL A 358 21.76 7.34 -12.04
C VAL A 358 22.88 6.50 -11.44
N THR A 359 24.07 7.09 -11.21
CA THR A 359 25.17 6.38 -10.53
C THR A 359 24.82 6.05 -9.08
N ARG A 360 24.17 7.00 -8.36
CA ARG A 360 23.80 6.81 -6.95
C ARG A 360 22.87 5.60 -6.77
N TYR A 361 21.91 5.44 -7.67
CA TYR A 361 20.88 4.41 -7.56
C TYR A 361 21.08 3.23 -8.50
N ARG A 362 22.26 3.07 -9.07
CA ARG A 362 22.58 1.96 -9.97
C ARG A 362 22.32 0.61 -9.31
N GLY A 363 21.57 -0.26 -10.01
CA GLY A 363 21.17 -1.57 -9.53
C GLY A 363 20.03 -1.55 -8.50
N ILE A 364 19.61 -0.37 -8.01
CA ILE A 364 18.48 -0.16 -7.11
C ILE A 364 17.25 0.28 -7.92
N ILE A 365 17.39 1.39 -8.65
CA ILE A 365 16.35 1.92 -9.53
C ILE A 365 16.59 1.39 -10.94
N LYS A 366 15.59 0.69 -11.47
CA LYS A 366 15.68 0.10 -12.81
C LYS A 366 15.17 1.00 -13.93
N GLU A 367 14.24 1.92 -13.61
CA GLU A 367 13.58 2.78 -14.59
C GLU A 367 13.70 4.26 -14.24
N TYR A 368 14.00 5.08 -15.26
CA TYR A 368 14.09 6.52 -15.14
C TYR A 368 13.30 7.23 -16.23
N ASP A 369 12.49 8.22 -15.86
CA ASP A 369 12.10 9.29 -16.77
C ASP A 369 13.29 10.20 -17.00
N VAL A 370 14.00 9.98 -18.10
CA VAL A 370 15.25 10.70 -18.41
C VAL A 370 14.96 12.14 -18.78
N ILE A 371 13.91 12.33 -19.57
CA ILE A 371 13.41 13.66 -19.94
C ILE A 371 11.89 13.66 -19.93
N ASN A 372 11.30 14.63 -19.25
CA ASN A 372 9.87 14.81 -19.11
C ASN A 372 9.37 15.99 -19.96
N GLU A 373 8.27 15.78 -20.68
CA GLU A 373 7.51 16.75 -21.47
C GLU A 373 8.31 17.50 -22.56
N PRO A 374 9.18 16.82 -23.31
CA PRO A 374 9.99 17.51 -24.31
C PRO A 374 9.22 17.89 -25.57
N LEU A 375 8.00 17.36 -25.80
CA LEU A 375 7.17 17.64 -26.97
C LEU A 375 6.22 18.80 -26.73
N THR A 376 5.54 18.79 -25.57
CA THR A 376 4.46 19.73 -25.27
C THR A 376 5.02 20.99 -24.61
N GLY A 377 4.82 22.14 -25.13
CA GLY A 377 5.43 23.45 -24.88
C GLY A 377 5.72 23.91 -23.44
N HIS A 378 5.27 23.18 -22.42
CA HIS A 378 5.55 23.49 -21.02
C HIS A 378 7.05 23.37 -20.68
N ALA A 379 7.76 22.39 -21.24
CA ALA A 379 9.17 22.14 -20.97
C ALA A 379 10.13 22.61 -22.06
N ASP A 380 9.73 23.56 -22.90
CA ASP A 380 10.51 24.07 -24.02
C ASP A 380 11.71 24.91 -23.59
N TRP A 381 11.74 25.45 -22.38
CA TRP A 381 12.78 26.36 -21.93
C TRP A 381 14.18 25.73 -22.09
N LEU A 382 14.38 24.50 -21.66
CA LEU A 382 15.68 23.85 -21.73
C LEU A 382 16.13 23.66 -23.17
N ARG A 383 15.26 23.11 -24.05
CA ARG A 383 15.56 22.92 -25.48
C ARG A 383 15.89 24.25 -26.19
N ASN A 384 15.08 25.28 -25.92
CA ASN A 384 15.26 26.60 -26.50
C ASN A 384 16.55 27.27 -26.02
N THR A 385 17.04 26.93 -24.84
CA THR A 385 18.25 27.49 -24.25
C THR A 385 19.52 26.75 -24.69
N VAL A 386 19.54 25.43 -24.67
CA VAL A 386 20.75 24.62 -24.92
C VAL A 386 20.73 23.87 -26.26
N GLY A 387 19.63 23.94 -26.99
CA GLY A 387 19.42 23.25 -28.26
C GLY A 387 18.94 21.80 -28.12
N ASP A 388 18.44 21.23 -29.25
CA ASP A 388 17.83 19.90 -29.27
C ASP A 388 18.78 18.75 -28.92
N SER A 389 20.10 19.00 -28.95
CA SER A 389 21.07 17.96 -28.55
C SER A 389 20.90 17.44 -27.14
N ILE A 390 20.24 18.16 -26.27
CA ILE A 390 19.91 17.72 -24.92
C ILE A 390 19.00 16.46 -24.94
N LEU A 391 18.11 16.35 -25.92
CA LEU A 391 17.14 15.25 -26.05
C LEU A 391 17.79 13.87 -26.19
N TRP A 392 18.95 13.78 -26.85
CA TRP A 392 19.65 12.49 -26.97
C TRP A 392 20.87 12.38 -26.07
N ASN A 393 21.48 13.51 -25.68
CA ASN A 393 22.64 13.48 -24.79
C ASN A 393 22.26 13.06 -23.37
N CYS A 394 21.08 13.46 -22.86
CA CYS A 394 20.63 13.02 -21.52
C CYS A 394 20.51 11.49 -21.43
N PHE A 395 20.02 10.82 -22.46
CA PHE A 395 19.98 9.36 -22.53
C PHE A 395 21.38 8.74 -22.61
N LYS A 396 22.32 9.35 -23.36
CA LYS A 396 23.71 8.88 -23.40
C LYS A 396 24.38 8.99 -22.03
N TRP A 397 24.13 10.06 -21.30
CA TRP A 397 24.67 10.25 -19.95
C TRP A 397 24.07 9.23 -18.98
N ALA A 398 22.77 9.04 -18.99
CA ALA A 398 22.11 8.04 -18.16
C ALA A 398 22.64 6.63 -18.43
N ARG A 399 22.72 6.22 -19.72
CA ARG A 399 23.27 4.91 -20.13
C ARG A 399 24.72 4.72 -19.73
N SER A 400 25.54 5.79 -19.76
CA SER A 400 26.93 5.71 -19.33
C SER A 400 27.07 5.51 -17.82
N ALA A 401 26.11 5.98 -17.02
CA ALA A 401 26.08 5.84 -15.58
C ALA A 401 25.52 4.48 -15.13
N ASP A 402 24.50 3.98 -15.84
CA ASP A 402 23.96 2.64 -15.65
C ASP A 402 23.66 1.96 -17.00
N PRO A 403 24.46 0.94 -17.38
CA PRO A 403 24.28 0.19 -18.62
C PRO A 403 22.97 -0.59 -18.70
N ASP A 404 22.38 -0.95 -17.56
CA ASP A 404 21.25 -1.87 -17.45
C ASP A 404 19.90 -1.16 -17.22
N ALA A 405 19.94 0.15 -16.91
CA ALA A 405 18.72 0.92 -16.62
C ALA A 405 17.78 1.06 -17.82
N GLU A 406 16.48 1.02 -17.59
CA GLU A 406 15.45 1.35 -18.55
C GLU A 406 15.25 2.87 -18.60
N LEU A 407 15.38 3.44 -19.79
CA LEU A 407 15.45 4.87 -20.03
C LEU A 407 14.25 5.36 -20.82
N TYR A 408 13.35 6.04 -20.16
CA TYR A 408 12.09 6.50 -20.71
C TYR A 408 12.14 7.99 -21.10
N ILE A 409 11.46 8.31 -22.20
CA ILE A 409 10.93 9.65 -22.50
C ILE A 409 9.48 9.68 -22.03
N ASN A 410 8.98 10.76 -21.46
CA ASN A 410 7.64 10.85 -20.89
C ASN A 410 6.95 12.14 -21.34
N ASP A 411 5.69 12.05 -21.81
CA ASP A 411 4.92 13.22 -22.25
C ASP A 411 3.41 13.02 -22.08
N TYR A 412 2.65 14.12 -22.13
CA TYR A 412 1.19 14.17 -21.97
C TYR A 412 0.48 14.62 -23.26
N ASN A 413 -0.84 14.50 -23.29
CA ASN A 413 -1.71 14.81 -24.43
C ASN A 413 -1.50 13.97 -25.68
N VAL A 414 -0.54 13.05 -25.68
CA VAL A 414 -0.23 12.16 -26.80
C VAL A 414 -1.26 11.04 -26.96
N GLU A 415 -2.08 10.83 -25.93
CA GLU A 415 -3.20 9.90 -25.88
C GLU A 415 -4.46 10.42 -26.57
N PHE A 416 -4.54 11.72 -26.90
CA PHE A 416 -5.68 12.36 -27.53
C PHE A 416 -5.51 12.53 -29.05
N ASN A 417 -6.62 12.65 -29.77
CA ASN A 417 -6.64 12.81 -31.22
C ASN A 417 -6.34 14.26 -31.67
N TRP A 418 -5.21 14.82 -31.17
CA TRP A 418 -4.76 16.18 -31.46
C TRP A 418 -3.54 16.22 -32.42
N GLY A 419 -3.15 15.04 -32.97
CA GLY A 419 -1.99 14.89 -33.87
C GLY A 419 -0.65 14.75 -33.16
N GLN A 420 -0.64 14.74 -31.84
CA GLN A 420 0.59 14.67 -31.03
C GLN A 420 1.19 13.25 -30.95
N ALA A 421 0.41 12.22 -31.24
CA ALA A 421 0.91 10.84 -31.24
C ALA A 421 1.96 10.62 -32.34
N GLU A 422 1.71 11.15 -33.55
CA GLU A 422 2.67 11.13 -34.66
C GLU A 422 3.92 11.97 -34.37
N GLU A 423 3.73 13.17 -33.82
CA GLU A 423 4.84 14.05 -33.41
C GLU A 423 5.72 13.40 -32.33
N TYR A 424 5.11 12.72 -31.38
CA TYR A 424 5.82 12.04 -30.31
C TYR A 424 6.61 10.82 -30.82
N ARG A 425 5.99 9.99 -31.68
CA ARG A 425 6.69 8.92 -32.41
C ARG A 425 7.90 9.46 -33.13
N ASP A 426 7.72 10.53 -33.93
CA ASP A 426 8.78 11.10 -34.74
C ASP A 426 9.91 11.69 -33.89
N LEU A 427 9.60 12.32 -32.75
CA LEU A 427 10.57 12.78 -31.77
C LEU A 427 11.40 11.61 -31.18
N ILE A 428 10.74 10.50 -30.84
CA ILE A 428 11.42 9.29 -30.34
C ILE A 428 12.37 8.73 -31.38
N LEU A 429 11.92 8.65 -32.65
CA LEU A 429 12.77 8.20 -33.77
C LEU A 429 13.95 9.15 -33.99
N GLN A 430 13.77 10.45 -33.88
CA GLN A 430 14.84 11.44 -33.96
C GLN A 430 15.88 11.25 -32.84
N ILE A 431 15.45 11.00 -31.63
CA ILE A 431 16.35 10.70 -30.48
C ILE A 431 17.20 9.45 -30.80
N LYS A 432 16.55 8.38 -31.30
CA LYS A 432 17.24 7.12 -31.67
C LYS A 432 18.24 7.34 -32.80
N GLU A 433 17.86 8.07 -33.86
CA GLU A 433 18.72 8.39 -34.99
C GLU A 433 19.97 9.19 -34.60
N ASN A 434 19.84 10.05 -33.57
CA ASN A 434 20.97 10.80 -33.02
C ASN A 434 21.76 10.01 -31.95
N GLY A 435 21.47 8.71 -31.80
CA GLY A 435 22.17 7.79 -30.93
C GLY A 435 21.81 7.94 -29.45
N GLY A 436 20.62 8.47 -29.14
CA GLY A 436 20.04 8.44 -27.79
C GLY A 436 19.51 7.04 -27.48
N PRO A 437 20.04 6.33 -26.48
CA PRO A 437 19.65 4.95 -26.16
C PRO A 437 18.37 4.89 -25.33
N VAL A 438 17.28 5.47 -25.86
CA VAL A 438 15.96 5.38 -25.25
C VAL A 438 15.45 3.93 -25.35
N THR A 439 14.91 3.39 -24.25
CA THR A 439 14.45 2.00 -24.17
C THR A 439 12.95 1.89 -23.90
N GLY A 440 12.29 2.95 -23.48
CA GLY A 440 10.86 2.95 -23.20
C GLY A 440 10.20 4.30 -23.46
N VAL A 441 8.88 4.27 -23.58
CA VAL A 441 8.03 5.43 -23.85
C VAL A 441 6.99 5.58 -22.75
N GLY A 442 7.03 6.70 -22.03
CA GLY A 442 6.02 7.09 -21.07
C GLY A 442 4.92 7.91 -21.73
N ILE A 443 3.68 7.63 -21.35
CA ILE A 443 2.48 8.35 -21.72
C ILE A 443 1.78 8.71 -20.42
N GLN A 444 1.73 10.00 -20.09
CA GLN A 444 1.19 10.42 -18.79
C GLN A 444 -0.26 9.98 -18.60
N ALA A 445 -1.08 10.07 -19.63
CA ALA A 445 -2.47 9.63 -19.62
C ALA A 445 -3.32 10.39 -18.57
N HIS A 446 -3.11 11.69 -18.46
CA HIS A 446 -3.96 12.60 -17.69
C HIS A 446 -5.23 12.92 -18.46
N PHE A 447 -6.37 12.40 -18.04
CA PHE A 447 -7.63 12.69 -18.68
C PHE A 447 -8.35 13.86 -18.02
N TRP A 448 -8.93 14.75 -18.85
CA TRP A 448 -9.61 15.95 -18.43
C TRP A 448 -11.13 15.80 -18.58
N ASP A 449 -11.92 16.58 -17.84
CA ASP A 449 -13.39 16.55 -17.93
C ASP A 449 -13.92 16.75 -19.35
N CYS A 450 -13.21 17.55 -20.16
CA CYS A 450 -13.53 17.76 -21.59
C CYS A 450 -13.28 16.52 -22.45
N CYS A 451 -12.37 15.62 -22.01
CA CYS A 451 -11.75 14.63 -22.90
C CYS A 451 -11.70 13.27 -22.21
N ARG A 452 -12.88 12.64 -22.09
CA ARG A 452 -13.04 11.33 -21.47
C ARG A 452 -12.31 10.24 -22.26
N PRO A 453 -11.81 9.19 -21.58
CA PRO A 453 -11.17 8.06 -22.27
C PRO A 453 -12.06 7.47 -23.36
N ASN A 454 -11.64 7.60 -24.60
CA ASN A 454 -12.27 7.00 -25.77
C ASN A 454 -11.42 5.82 -26.21
N VAL A 455 -12.05 4.64 -26.33
CA VAL A 455 -11.34 3.38 -26.62
C VAL A 455 -10.66 3.43 -27.98
N ASP A 456 -11.38 3.83 -29.03
CA ASP A 456 -10.86 3.80 -30.41
C ASP A 456 -9.73 4.83 -30.58
N GLU A 457 -9.88 6.00 -29.98
CA GLU A 457 -8.89 7.07 -29.98
C GLU A 457 -7.61 6.66 -29.26
N LEU A 458 -7.72 6.22 -28.00
CA LEU A 458 -6.56 5.81 -27.21
C LEU A 458 -5.82 4.63 -27.84
N VAL A 459 -6.53 3.60 -28.31
CA VAL A 459 -5.90 2.45 -28.99
C VAL A 459 -5.22 2.87 -30.29
N SER A 460 -5.83 3.78 -31.07
CA SER A 460 -5.22 4.31 -32.31
C SER A 460 -3.92 5.04 -32.02
N ASN A 461 -3.90 5.92 -31.03
CA ASN A 461 -2.72 6.70 -30.67
C ASN A 461 -1.60 5.82 -30.09
N LEU A 462 -1.96 4.85 -29.22
CA LEU A 462 -1.00 3.86 -28.76
C LEU A 462 -0.37 3.06 -29.91
N ASN A 463 -1.15 2.67 -30.92
CA ASN A 463 -0.62 1.99 -32.11
C ASN A 463 0.35 2.86 -32.91
N ILE A 464 0.06 4.17 -33.08
CA ILE A 464 0.94 5.12 -33.75
C ILE A 464 2.27 5.24 -32.99
N ILE A 465 2.22 5.44 -31.68
CA ILE A 465 3.43 5.56 -30.83
C ILE A 465 4.22 4.24 -30.83
N ALA A 466 3.55 3.10 -30.88
CA ALA A 466 4.18 1.77 -30.94
C ALA A 466 5.04 1.56 -32.19
N GLU A 467 4.83 2.32 -33.29
CA GLU A 467 5.66 2.29 -34.48
C GLU A 467 7.12 2.70 -34.19
N ALA A 468 7.39 3.40 -33.06
CA ALA A 468 8.76 3.67 -32.61
C ALA A 468 9.52 2.39 -32.20
N GLY A 469 8.82 1.26 -32.05
CA GLY A 469 9.40 -0.06 -31.75
C GLY A 469 9.93 -0.21 -30.34
N LEU A 470 9.31 0.47 -29.37
CA LEU A 470 9.68 0.45 -27.95
C LEU A 470 8.47 0.06 -27.09
N PRO A 471 8.71 -0.55 -25.90
CA PRO A 471 7.67 -0.74 -24.92
C PRO A 471 7.17 0.60 -24.41
N MET A 472 5.87 0.64 -24.10
CA MET A 472 5.19 1.84 -23.61
C MET A 472 4.64 1.59 -22.20
N ARG A 473 4.54 2.66 -21.39
CA ARG A 473 3.88 2.66 -20.09
C ARG A 473 2.94 3.84 -19.97
N LEU A 474 1.74 3.60 -19.44
CA LEU A 474 0.91 4.70 -18.95
C LEU A 474 1.47 5.09 -17.58
N THR A 475 2.03 6.30 -17.47
CA THR A 475 2.93 6.65 -16.37
C THR A 475 2.30 7.46 -15.25
N GLU A 476 1.18 8.15 -15.52
CA GLU A 476 0.59 9.12 -14.60
C GLU A 476 -0.95 9.12 -14.69
N TYR A 477 -1.53 7.95 -14.93
CA TYR A 477 -2.94 7.85 -15.20
C TYR A 477 -3.79 8.38 -14.07
N ASP A 478 -4.58 9.41 -14.33
CA ASP A 478 -5.61 9.92 -13.46
C ASP A 478 -6.84 10.39 -14.23
N TRP A 479 -7.98 10.48 -13.55
CA TRP A 479 -9.22 10.80 -14.19
C TRP A 479 -10.34 11.23 -13.23
N GLY A 480 -11.13 12.24 -13.62
CA GLY A 480 -12.49 12.42 -13.18
C GLY A 480 -12.74 13.38 -12.06
N THR A 481 -12.65 14.68 -12.32
CA THR A 481 -12.92 15.70 -11.33
C THR A 481 -14.42 15.94 -11.04
N ASN A 482 -15.29 15.83 -12.06
CA ASN A 482 -16.72 16.14 -11.97
C ASN A 482 -17.64 14.93 -12.17
N LEU A 483 -17.12 13.72 -12.09
CA LEU A 483 -17.86 12.49 -12.29
C LEU A 483 -18.35 11.93 -10.97
N ASN A 484 -19.45 11.16 -11.05
CA ASN A 484 -19.80 10.27 -9.96
C ASN A 484 -18.84 9.07 -9.94
N GLN A 485 -18.77 8.37 -8.82
CA GLN A 485 -17.83 7.26 -8.61
C GLN A 485 -18.03 6.11 -9.60
N GLU A 486 -19.27 5.84 -10.04
CA GLU A 486 -19.58 4.79 -11.00
C GLU A 486 -19.00 5.12 -12.38
N GLN A 487 -19.11 6.38 -12.81
CA GLN A 487 -18.54 6.83 -14.09
C GLN A 487 -17.01 6.79 -14.07
N GLN A 488 -16.42 7.25 -12.97
CA GLN A 488 -14.98 7.20 -12.74
C GLN A 488 -14.48 5.75 -12.84
N ALA A 489 -15.09 4.83 -12.08
CA ALA A 489 -14.73 3.41 -12.09
C ALA A 489 -14.88 2.77 -13.48
N ALA A 490 -15.95 3.13 -14.23
CA ALA A 490 -16.15 2.61 -15.57
C ALA A 490 -15.05 3.05 -16.55
N ASP A 491 -14.58 4.28 -16.43
CA ASP A 491 -13.49 4.78 -17.28
C ASP A 491 -12.13 4.22 -16.84
N TYR A 492 -11.91 4.00 -15.54
CA TYR A 492 -10.74 3.24 -15.08
C TYR A 492 -10.69 1.84 -15.68
N ILE A 493 -11.80 1.10 -15.70
CA ILE A 493 -11.87 -0.23 -16.32
C ILE A 493 -11.48 -0.19 -17.79
N LYS A 494 -11.94 0.80 -18.54
CA LYS A 494 -11.59 0.94 -19.97
C LYS A 494 -10.09 1.08 -20.14
N VAL A 495 -9.48 2.06 -19.44
CA VAL A 495 -8.04 2.35 -19.59
C VAL A 495 -7.19 1.20 -19.08
N LEU A 496 -7.52 0.60 -17.93
CA LEU A 496 -6.86 -0.60 -17.43
C LEU A 496 -6.92 -1.76 -18.43
N THR A 497 -8.09 -1.98 -19.05
CA THR A 497 -8.27 -3.04 -20.05
C THR A 497 -7.49 -2.77 -21.31
N ILE A 498 -7.43 -1.50 -21.76
CA ILE A 498 -6.61 -1.09 -22.91
C ILE A 498 -5.13 -1.37 -22.59
N ALA A 499 -4.63 -0.85 -21.49
CA ALA A 499 -3.24 -1.02 -21.08
C ALA A 499 -2.84 -2.51 -20.97
N PHE A 500 -3.67 -3.31 -20.31
CA PHE A 500 -3.37 -4.73 -20.09
C PHE A 500 -3.55 -5.59 -21.35
N SER A 501 -4.37 -5.16 -22.34
CA SER A 501 -4.59 -5.87 -23.60
C SER A 501 -3.73 -5.39 -24.76
N HIS A 502 -2.99 -4.28 -24.63
CA HIS A 502 -2.16 -3.75 -25.70
C HIS A 502 -0.78 -4.42 -25.74
N PRO A 503 -0.30 -4.92 -26.92
CA PRO A 503 0.94 -5.71 -26.97
C PRO A 503 2.20 -4.91 -26.61
N SER A 504 2.23 -3.62 -26.90
CA SER A 504 3.38 -2.76 -26.62
C SER A 504 3.31 -2.05 -25.25
N VAL A 505 2.19 -2.16 -24.52
CA VAL A 505 2.08 -1.57 -23.17
C VAL A 505 2.54 -2.58 -22.14
N ASN A 506 3.51 -2.19 -21.31
CA ASN A 506 4.14 -3.03 -20.31
C ASN A 506 3.83 -2.64 -18.85
N GLY A 507 2.93 -1.68 -18.63
CA GLY A 507 2.49 -1.26 -17.28
C GLY A 507 1.59 -0.04 -17.30
N ILE A 508 0.94 0.19 -16.17
CA ILE A 508 0.17 1.40 -15.89
C ILE A 508 0.47 1.87 -14.47
N ILE A 509 0.73 3.16 -14.31
CA ILE A 509 0.93 3.81 -13.02
C ILE A 509 -0.15 4.87 -12.87
N CYS A 510 -0.87 4.80 -11.77
CA CYS A 510 -1.92 5.76 -11.44
C CYS A 510 -1.33 6.96 -10.69
N TRP A 511 -1.94 8.14 -10.87
CA TRP A 511 -1.46 9.39 -10.29
C TRP A 511 -2.50 9.97 -9.34
N GLY A 512 -2.33 9.67 -8.06
CA GLY A 512 -3.24 10.08 -7.00
C GLY A 512 -3.85 8.90 -6.25
N LEU A 513 -3.33 8.63 -5.03
CA LEU A 513 -3.85 7.58 -4.17
C LEU A 513 -5.16 8.01 -3.53
N SER A 514 -5.20 9.21 -2.94
CA SER A 514 -6.33 9.77 -2.21
C SER A 514 -6.66 11.17 -2.70
N ASP A 515 -7.93 11.57 -2.57
CA ASP A 515 -8.36 12.95 -2.82
C ASP A 515 -7.74 13.94 -1.83
N ASP A 516 -7.30 13.46 -0.66
CA ASP A 516 -6.46 14.22 0.26
C ASP A 516 -5.06 14.40 -0.33
N GLY A 517 -4.73 15.64 -0.69
CA GLY A 517 -3.45 16.00 -1.30
C GLY A 517 -3.28 15.62 -2.78
N ALA A 518 -4.35 15.21 -3.47
CA ALA A 518 -4.31 15.03 -4.92
C ALA A 518 -4.06 16.37 -5.62
N TRP A 519 -3.27 16.36 -6.70
CA TRP A 519 -3.00 17.56 -7.49
C TRP A 519 -4.23 18.07 -8.26
N ARG A 520 -5.22 17.19 -8.47
CA ARG A 520 -6.56 17.50 -9.00
C ARG A 520 -7.63 16.90 -8.09
N GLU A 521 -8.72 17.63 -7.91
CA GLU A 521 -9.85 17.19 -7.08
C GLU A 521 -10.48 15.90 -7.60
N ASN A 522 -10.87 15.00 -6.71
CA ASN A 522 -11.60 13.76 -6.97
C ASN A 522 -10.92 12.73 -7.89
N THR A 523 -9.62 12.83 -8.14
CA THR A 523 -8.89 11.86 -8.99
C THR A 523 -8.37 10.64 -8.22
N GLY A 524 -8.32 10.69 -6.89
CA GLY A 524 -7.83 9.59 -6.04
C GLY A 524 -8.70 8.34 -6.10
N PHE A 525 -8.10 7.21 -5.75
CA PHE A 525 -8.79 5.93 -5.50
C PHE A 525 -9.54 5.92 -4.18
N PHE A 526 -9.10 6.76 -3.24
CA PHE A 526 -9.73 6.93 -1.94
C PHE A 526 -10.25 8.37 -1.81
N ASP A 527 -11.33 8.54 -1.08
CA ASP A 527 -11.83 9.89 -0.76
C ASP A 527 -10.92 10.59 0.29
N ALA A 528 -11.20 11.86 0.57
CA ALA A 528 -10.41 12.63 1.53
C ALA A 528 -10.51 12.12 2.99
N SER A 529 -11.44 11.21 3.27
CA SER A 529 -11.56 10.49 4.54
C SER A 529 -10.94 9.08 4.46
N HIS A 530 -10.12 8.81 3.45
CA HIS A 530 -9.45 7.55 3.21
C HIS A 530 -10.36 6.35 2.94
N ARG A 531 -11.65 6.57 2.64
CA ARG A 531 -12.58 5.51 2.24
C ARG A 531 -12.29 5.08 0.81
N PRO A 532 -12.22 3.77 0.51
CA PRO A 532 -12.05 3.32 -0.85
C PRO A 532 -13.25 3.72 -1.71
N LYS A 533 -12.97 4.31 -2.87
CA LYS A 533 -13.97 4.59 -3.90
C LYS A 533 -14.26 3.33 -4.73
N ILE A 534 -15.32 3.36 -5.53
CA ILE A 534 -15.64 2.25 -6.45
C ILE A 534 -14.47 1.94 -7.39
N ALA A 535 -13.68 2.93 -7.78
CA ALA A 535 -12.47 2.75 -8.60
C ALA A 535 -11.42 1.87 -7.90
N ALA A 536 -11.20 2.02 -6.59
CA ALA A 536 -10.30 1.19 -5.80
C ALA A 536 -10.77 -0.27 -5.74
N ASP A 537 -12.04 -0.49 -5.40
CA ASP A 537 -12.62 -1.84 -5.37
C ASP A 537 -12.58 -2.50 -6.75
N THR A 538 -12.76 -1.71 -7.81
CA THR A 538 -12.67 -2.16 -9.20
C THR A 538 -11.26 -2.61 -9.54
N LEU A 539 -10.25 -1.82 -9.23
CA LEU A 539 -8.85 -2.18 -9.43
C LEU A 539 -8.53 -3.49 -8.70
N LEU A 540 -8.90 -3.59 -7.43
CA LEU A 540 -8.67 -4.78 -6.60
C LEU A 540 -9.33 -6.02 -7.20
N TYR A 541 -10.60 -5.90 -7.65
CA TYR A 541 -11.30 -7.00 -8.30
C TYR A 541 -10.60 -7.47 -9.58
N TYR A 542 -10.18 -6.53 -10.45
CA TYR A 542 -9.52 -6.90 -11.70
C TYR A 542 -8.15 -7.51 -11.46
N THR A 543 -7.33 -6.94 -10.61
CA THR A 543 -5.94 -7.38 -10.41
C THR A 543 -5.79 -8.58 -9.49
N LYS A 544 -6.70 -8.76 -8.51
CA LYS A 544 -6.58 -9.86 -7.53
C LYS A 544 -7.60 -10.99 -7.74
N THR A 545 -8.57 -10.81 -8.64
CA THR A 545 -9.62 -11.82 -8.89
C THR A 545 -9.75 -12.15 -10.36
N LYS A 546 -10.07 -11.16 -11.20
CA LYS A 546 -10.42 -11.41 -12.61
C LYS A 546 -9.21 -11.77 -13.45
N TRP A 547 -8.10 -11.05 -13.29
CA TRP A 547 -6.84 -11.29 -13.99
C TRP A 547 -5.82 -12.05 -13.12
N ALA A 548 -6.28 -12.74 -12.10
CA ALA A 548 -5.46 -13.59 -11.26
C ALA A 548 -5.74 -15.08 -11.54
N THR A 549 -4.72 -15.92 -11.41
CA THR A 549 -4.87 -17.37 -11.48
C THR A 549 -4.79 -17.95 -10.08
N ASN A 550 -5.93 -18.43 -9.58
CA ASN A 550 -6.05 -19.06 -8.27
C ASN A 550 -6.94 -20.30 -8.41
N PHE A 551 -6.42 -21.47 -8.04
CA PHE A 551 -7.18 -22.71 -8.10
C PHE A 551 -6.63 -23.76 -7.14
N ASP A 552 -7.45 -24.79 -6.86
CA ASP A 552 -7.08 -25.98 -6.11
C ASP A 552 -7.06 -27.19 -7.06
N SER A 553 -6.17 -28.12 -6.84
CA SER A 553 -6.01 -29.32 -7.63
C SER A 553 -5.53 -30.48 -6.78
N VAL A 554 -5.53 -31.68 -7.37
CA VAL A 554 -4.95 -32.92 -6.78
C VAL A 554 -3.94 -33.48 -7.77
N VAL A 555 -2.74 -33.77 -7.29
CA VAL A 555 -1.69 -34.46 -8.06
C VAL A 555 -1.55 -35.92 -7.64
N SER A 556 -1.11 -36.75 -8.56
CA SER A 556 -0.94 -38.19 -8.33
C SER A 556 0.50 -38.63 -8.61
N GLY A 557 1.47 -37.81 -8.26
CA GLY A 557 2.89 -38.07 -8.52
C GLY A 557 3.36 -37.64 -9.92
N ASP A 558 2.54 -36.83 -10.62
CA ASP A 558 2.81 -36.27 -11.95
C ASP A 558 2.92 -34.74 -11.91
N THR A 559 3.32 -34.17 -13.04
CA THR A 559 3.40 -32.72 -13.19
C THR A 559 1.99 -32.13 -13.26
N LEU A 560 1.68 -31.16 -12.39
CA LEU A 560 0.49 -30.33 -12.51
C LEU A 560 0.76 -29.23 -13.53
N ALA A 561 0.20 -29.37 -14.74
CA ALA A 561 0.27 -28.36 -15.78
C ALA A 561 -0.91 -27.38 -15.67
N PHE A 562 -0.65 -26.10 -15.86
CA PHE A 562 -1.67 -25.06 -15.81
C PHE A 562 -1.30 -23.84 -16.67
N ASN A 563 -2.32 -23.13 -17.15
CA ASN A 563 -2.18 -21.86 -17.85
C ASN A 563 -2.44 -20.72 -16.87
N ALA A 564 -1.51 -19.79 -16.72
CA ALA A 564 -1.53 -18.78 -15.68
C ALA A 564 -1.11 -17.39 -16.19
N TYR A 565 -1.67 -16.33 -15.59
CA TYR A 565 -1.14 -14.98 -15.74
C TYR A 565 0.30 -14.91 -15.27
N TYR A 566 1.14 -14.15 -15.96
CA TYR A 566 2.54 -13.96 -15.55
C TYR A 566 2.63 -13.23 -14.22
N GLY A 567 3.46 -13.77 -13.31
CA GLY A 567 3.65 -13.21 -11.98
C GLY A 567 4.19 -14.21 -10.97
N ASP A 568 4.29 -13.80 -9.71
CA ASP A 568 4.74 -14.65 -8.61
C ASP A 568 3.59 -15.43 -8.00
N TYR A 569 3.84 -16.71 -7.75
CA TYR A 569 2.86 -17.64 -7.22
C TYR A 569 3.31 -18.25 -5.90
N GLN A 570 2.36 -18.49 -5.03
CA GLN A 570 2.50 -19.34 -3.87
C GLN A 570 1.83 -20.68 -4.17
N ILE A 571 2.60 -21.76 -4.04
CA ILE A 571 2.11 -23.14 -4.16
C ILE A 571 1.98 -23.71 -2.75
N GLU A 572 0.76 -24.05 -2.37
CA GLU A 572 0.42 -24.57 -1.04
C GLU A 572 0.26 -26.09 -1.14
N VAL A 573 0.97 -26.84 -0.29
CA VAL A 573 1.02 -28.30 -0.31
C VAL A 573 0.94 -28.85 1.10
N MET A 574 0.12 -29.88 1.30
CA MET A 574 -0.05 -30.56 2.58
C MET A 574 0.92 -31.77 2.69
N PHE A 575 2.00 -31.62 3.45
CA PHE A 575 2.91 -32.71 3.75
C PHE A 575 2.69 -33.21 5.18
N ASN A 576 2.27 -34.47 5.33
CA ASN A 576 2.08 -35.11 6.65
C ASN A 576 1.29 -34.21 7.65
N ASP A 577 0.13 -33.76 7.22
CA ASP A 577 -0.77 -32.86 7.97
C ASP A 577 -0.18 -31.45 8.26
N THR A 578 0.93 -31.11 7.63
CA THR A 578 1.56 -29.79 7.74
C THR A 578 1.44 -29.03 6.42
N LEU A 579 0.80 -27.86 6.44
CA LEU A 579 0.65 -27.00 5.26
C LEU A 579 1.92 -26.21 5.03
N LYS A 580 2.61 -26.49 3.93
CA LYS A 580 3.82 -25.81 3.50
C LYS A 580 3.61 -25.06 2.20
N VAL A 581 4.46 -24.08 1.95
CA VAL A 581 4.36 -23.22 0.78
C VAL A 581 5.70 -23.07 0.06
N PHE A 582 5.62 -22.97 -1.26
CA PHE A 582 6.72 -22.58 -2.14
C PHE A 582 6.38 -21.26 -2.82
N THR A 583 7.39 -20.49 -3.19
CA THR A 583 7.24 -19.34 -4.10
C THR A 583 7.79 -19.71 -5.46
N VAL A 584 7.01 -19.48 -6.53
CA VAL A 584 7.35 -19.84 -7.90
C VAL A 584 7.14 -18.62 -8.81
N PRO A 585 8.18 -18.16 -9.52
CA PRO A 585 8.08 -17.04 -10.46
C PRO A 585 7.60 -17.55 -11.83
N CYS A 586 6.32 -17.50 -12.11
CA CYS A 586 5.74 -17.81 -13.42
C CYS A 586 5.82 -16.58 -14.33
N LEU A 587 7.02 -16.19 -14.75
CA LEU A 587 7.28 -14.98 -15.53
C LEU A 587 7.32 -15.28 -17.02
N LYS A 588 7.08 -14.24 -17.84
CA LYS A 588 7.06 -14.34 -19.29
C LYS A 588 8.41 -14.79 -19.88
N GLU A 589 9.51 -14.38 -19.25
CA GLU A 589 10.86 -14.66 -19.71
C GLU A 589 11.49 -15.89 -19.03
N CYS A 590 10.72 -16.63 -18.21
CA CYS A 590 11.23 -17.88 -17.64
C CYS A 590 11.57 -18.89 -18.73
N THR A 591 12.82 -19.37 -18.72
CA THR A 591 13.27 -20.42 -19.64
C THR A 591 12.71 -21.77 -19.27
N ASP A 592 12.42 -21.99 -17.98
CA ASP A 592 11.84 -23.21 -17.46
C ASP A 592 10.37 -22.99 -17.15
N SER A 593 9.51 -23.68 -17.89
CA SER A 593 8.06 -23.66 -17.67
C SER A 593 7.60 -24.72 -16.67
N VAL A 594 8.49 -25.62 -16.22
CA VAL A 594 8.21 -26.65 -15.20
C VAL A 594 9.17 -26.49 -14.03
N PHE A 595 8.61 -26.27 -12.85
CA PHE A 595 9.35 -26.09 -11.60
C PHE A 595 9.35 -27.39 -10.79
N SER A 596 10.52 -27.84 -10.38
CA SER A 596 10.68 -28.98 -9.46
C SER A 596 10.74 -28.44 -8.03
N LEU A 597 9.77 -28.82 -7.20
CA LEU A 597 9.58 -28.32 -5.84
C LEU A 597 9.87 -29.45 -4.84
N HIS A 598 10.91 -29.29 -4.03
CA HIS A 598 11.28 -30.28 -3.01
C HIS A 598 10.74 -29.83 -1.64
N GLU A 599 10.12 -30.74 -0.89
CA GLU A 599 9.58 -30.45 0.45
C GLU A 599 10.61 -29.79 1.38
N ALA A 600 11.90 -30.09 1.20
CA ALA A 600 12.98 -29.49 1.99
C ALA A 600 13.11 -27.96 1.79
N ASP A 601 12.70 -27.44 0.63
CA ASP A 601 12.77 -26.02 0.26
C ASP A 601 11.49 -25.26 0.62
N ALA A 602 10.46 -25.97 1.10
CA ALA A 602 9.19 -25.37 1.47
C ALA A 602 9.22 -24.77 2.87
N VAL A 603 8.58 -23.63 3.04
CA VAL A 603 8.38 -22.97 4.34
C VAL A 603 6.99 -23.27 4.89
N LEU A 604 6.80 -23.15 6.22
CA LEU A 604 5.48 -23.28 6.82
C LEU A 604 4.58 -22.13 6.35
N LYS A 605 3.32 -22.46 6.04
CA LYS A 605 2.32 -21.41 5.78
C LYS A 605 1.97 -20.74 7.10
N GLY A 606 2.19 -19.44 7.19
CA GLY A 606 1.81 -18.65 8.36
C GLY A 606 0.29 -18.50 8.51
N PRO A 607 -0.16 -18.10 9.72
CA PRO A 607 -1.56 -17.77 9.95
C PRO A 607 -2.07 -16.72 8.97
N GLN A 608 -3.31 -16.87 8.51
CA GLN A 608 -3.97 -15.93 7.59
C GLN A 608 -5.15 -15.29 8.31
N LEU A 609 -5.27 -13.97 8.21
CA LEU A 609 -6.45 -13.26 8.71
C LEU A 609 -7.70 -13.73 7.96
N LEU A 610 -8.71 -14.18 8.70
CA LEU A 610 -10.02 -14.60 8.20
C LEU A 610 -11.06 -13.49 8.27
N SER A 611 -11.07 -12.75 9.38
CA SER A 611 -11.95 -11.59 9.58
C SER A 611 -11.33 -10.57 10.52
N ALA A 612 -11.73 -9.30 10.33
CA ALA A 612 -11.52 -8.20 11.23
C ALA A 612 -12.89 -7.57 11.51
N GLU A 613 -13.27 -7.44 12.77
CA GLU A 613 -14.60 -7.00 13.19
C GLU A 613 -14.48 -6.01 14.34
N LEU A 614 -15.27 -4.93 14.30
CA LEU A 614 -15.43 -4.01 15.42
C LEU A 614 -16.52 -4.59 16.32
N GLU A 615 -16.13 -5.16 17.47
CA GLU A 615 -17.08 -5.80 18.41
C GLU A 615 -17.76 -4.79 19.34
N SER A 616 -17.07 -3.73 19.71
CA SER A 616 -17.59 -2.55 20.40
C SER A 616 -16.94 -1.29 19.83
N ASP A 617 -17.33 -0.13 20.28
CA ASP A 617 -16.74 1.13 19.84
C ASP A 617 -15.24 1.25 20.18
N ASP A 618 -14.74 0.47 21.13
CA ASP A 618 -13.35 0.48 21.63
C ASP A 618 -12.63 -0.88 21.52
N MET A 619 -13.23 -1.87 20.84
CA MET A 619 -12.64 -3.22 20.77
C MET A 619 -12.73 -3.82 19.35
N VAL A 620 -11.59 -4.24 18.81
CA VAL A 620 -11.48 -4.94 17.52
C VAL A 620 -11.13 -6.40 17.74
N LYS A 621 -11.79 -7.28 16.98
CA LYS A 621 -11.54 -8.71 16.91
C LYS A 621 -10.88 -9.07 15.60
N LEU A 622 -9.75 -9.75 15.67
CA LEU A 622 -9.03 -10.31 14.51
C LEU A 622 -9.04 -11.84 14.61
N ALA A 623 -9.65 -12.53 13.65
CA ALA A 623 -9.70 -13.99 13.63
C ALA A 623 -8.77 -14.55 12.53
N PHE A 624 -7.98 -15.56 12.88
CA PHE A 624 -7.01 -16.22 12.01
C PHE A 624 -7.41 -17.69 11.74
N ASP A 625 -6.81 -18.27 10.71
CA ASP A 625 -6.99 -19.68 10.37
C ASP A 625 -6.14 -20.64 11.21
N LYS A 626 -5.21 -20.11 12.03
CA LYS A 626 -4.32 -20.82 12.94
C LYS A 626 -4.13 -20.08 14.25
N SER A 627 -3.71 -20.81 15.27
CA SER A 627 -3.37 -20.25 16.58
C SER A 627 -2.17 -19.31 16.53
N ILE A 628 -2.28 -18.19 17.22
CA ILE A 628 -1.24 -17.17 17.32
C ILE A 628 -0.42 -17.38 18.59
N GLU A 629 0.89 -17.22 18.49
CA GLU A 629 1.82 -17.25 19.61
C GLU A 629 1.80 -15.89 20.33
N SER A 630 1.39 -15.86 21.59
CA SER A 630 1.19 -14.62 22.33
C SER A 630 2.49 -13.81 22.52
N SER A 631 3.63 -14.49 22.66
CA SER A 631 4.94 -13.84 22.79
C SER A 631 5.43 -13.18 21.51
N SER A 632 4.78 -13.45 20.38
CA SER A 632 5.11 -12.87 19.07
C SER A 632 4.35 -11.56 18.77
N ILE A 633 3.47 -11.12 19.67
CA ILE A 633 2.67 -9.91 19.45
C ILE A 633 3.51 -8.68 19.74
N ILE A 634 3.77 -7.89 18.71
CA ILE A 634 4.39 -6.58 18.82
C ILE A 634 3.37 -5.53 18.41
N LYS A 635 2.86 -4.79 19.36
CA LYS A 635 1.76 -3.83 19.20
C LYS A 635 2.02 -2.81 18.07
N ARG A 636 3.23 -2.28 17.97
CA ARG A 636 3.60 -1.27 16.95
C ARG A 636 3.44 -1.76 15.50
N ASN A 637 3.44 -3.08 15.24
CA ASN A 637 3.26 -3.65 13.92
C ASN A 637 1.79 -3.64 13.48
N PHE A 638 0.88 -3.32 14.39
CA PHE A 638 -0.54 -3.13 14.08
C PHE A 638 -0.86 -1.65 14.00
N LYS A 639 -1.72 -1.28 13.06
CA LYS A 639 -2.20 0.10 12.90
C LYS A 639 -3.72 0.10 12.81
N PHE A 640 -4.33 0.96 13.61
CA PHE A 640 -5.75 1.24 13.55
C PHE A 640 -5.96 2.60 12.90
N PHE A 641 -6.73 2.64 11.83
CA PHE A 641 -7.01 3.85 11.06
C PHE A 641 -8.43 4.31 11.34
N SER A 642 -8.58 5.57 11.69
CA SER A 642 -9.87 6.24 11.90
C SER A 642 -9.77 7.70 11.49
N ASN A 643 -10.93 8.39 11.41
CA ASN A 643 -10.95 9.85 11.19
C ASN A 643 -10.62 10.64 12.47
N SER A 644 -10.52 9.96 13.60
CA SER A 644 -10.13 10.51 14.91
C SER A 644 -8.76 9.97 15.30
N GLU A 645 -8.05 10.67 16.16
CA GLU A 645 -6.75 10.22 16.70
C GLU A 645 -6.98 9.12 17.76
N ILE A 646 -7.22 7.90 17.30
CA ILE A 646 -7.45 6.71 18.12
C ILE A 646 -6.27 5.78 17.96
N GLY A 647 -5.58 5.49 19.05
CA GLY A 647 -4.47 4.56 19.09
C GLY A 647 -4.91 3.14 19.49
N ILE A 648 -3.94 2.25 19.58
CA ILE A 648 -4.10 0.90 20.10
C ILE A 648 -3.50 0.86 21.51
N ASP A 649 -4.32 0.56 22.51
CA ASP A 649 -3.87 0.45 23.91
C ASP A 649 -3.20 -0.91 24.14
N ASP A 650 -3.84 -1.98 23.69
CA ASP A 650 -3.37 -3.34 23.97
C ASP A 650 -3.81 -4.32 22.88
N ILE A 651 -3.05 -5.42 22.73
CA ILE A 651 -3.40 -6.54 21.86
C ILE A 651 -3.12 -7.84 22.61
N GLN A 652 -4.11 -8.70 22.71
CA GLN A 652 -4.00 -9.98 23.42
C GLN A 652 -4.60 -11.12 22.61
N VAL A 653 -4.02 -12.32 22.78
CA VAL A 653 -4.66 -13.57 22.32
C VAL A 653 -5.87 -13.85 23.21
N ASP A 654 -6.99 -14.25 22.60
CA ASP A 654 -8.17 -14.69 23.32
C ASP A 654 -7.86 -15.92 24.21
N GLN A 655 -8.36 -15.92 25.44
CA GLN A 655 -8.06 -16.98 26.43
C GLN A 655 -8.71 -18.34 26.09
N ASP A 656 -9.82 -18.29 25.36
CA ASP A 656 -10.61 -19.48 25.00
C ASP A 656 -10.35 -19.93 23.56
N ASP A 657 -9.88 -19.03 22.68
CA ASP A 657 -9.62 -19.30 21.26
C ASP A 657 -8.31 -18.65 20.78
N SER A 658 -7.22 -19.39 20.81
CA SER A 658 -5.90 -18.90 20.40
C SER A 658 -5.78 -18.49 18.92
N ASN A 659 -6.83 -18.67 18.11
CA ASN A 659 -6.92 -18.14 16.75
C ASN A 659 -7.44 -16.69 16.69
N VAL A 660 -7.76 -16.10 17.82
CA VAL A 660 -8.35 -14.77 17.93
C VAL A 660 -7.43 -13.82 18.68
N LEU A 661 -7.24 -12.63 18.10
CA LEU A 661 -6.64 -11.49 18.82
C LEU A 661 -7.72 -10.46 19.14
N TRP A 662 -7.67 -9.95 20.35
CA TRP A 662 -8.41 -8.79 20.80
C TRP A 662 -7.52 -7.56 20.83
N MET A 663 -7.95 -6.48 20.17
CA MET A 663 -7.25 -5.21 20.12
C MET A 663 -8.11 -4.17 20.84
N ALA A 664 -7.63 -3.66 21.95
CA ALA A 664 -8.24 -2.57 22.69
C ALA A 664 -7.79 -1.22 22.09
N LEU A 665 -8.74 -0.32 21.93
CA LEU A 665 -8.48 1.03 21.38
C LEU A 665 -8.42 2.04 22.53
N SER A 666 -7.63 3.10 22.36
CA SER A 666 -7.45 4.17 23.34
C SER A 666 -8.70 5.02 23.58
N ALA A 667 -9.64 4.98 22.64
CA ALA A 667 -10.94 5.66 22.72
C ALA A 667 -11.96 4.98 21.83
N GLY A 668 -13.24 5.22 22.11
CA GLY A 668 -14.34 4.71 21.30
C GLY A 668 -14.42 5.41 19.94
N VAL A 669 -14.65 4.63 18.87
CA VAL A 669 -14.85 5.16 17.52
C VAL A 669 -16.24 5.77 17.37
N THR A 670 -16.35 6.86 16.62
CA THR A 670 -17.64 7.45 16.28
C THR A 670 -18.34 6.60 15.24
N ALA A 671 -19.59 6.22 15.51
CA ALA A 671 -20.40 5.44 14.57
C ALA A 671 -20.54 6.16 13.22
N GLY A 672 -20.36 5.42 12.12
CA GLY A 672 -20.38 5.96 10.75
C GLY A 672 -19.02 6.43 10.24
N ASP A 673 -18.02 6.58 11.10
CA ASP A 673 -16.66 6.87 10.66
C ASP A 673 -16.06 5.66 9.92
N TYR A 674 -15.19 5.93 8.94
CA TYR A 674 -14.39 4.89 8.35
C TYR A 674 -13.30 4.46 9.32
N VAL A 675 -13.26 3.18 9.61
CA VAL A 675 -12.23 2.57 10.45
C VAL A 675 -11.67 1.32 9.78
N ALA A 676 -10.38 1.11 9.93
CA ALA A 676 -9.70 -0.03 9.35
C ALA A 676 -8.49 -0.46 10.20
N VAL A 677 -8.06 -1.69 10.05
CA VAL A 677 -6.88 -2.24 10.71
C VAL A 677 -5.89 -2.79 9.70
N SER A 678 -4.60 -2.63 9.98
CA SER A 678 -3.50 -3.26 9.22
C SER A 678 -2.51 -3.91 10.16
N TYR A 679 -1.76 -4.86 9.61
CA TYR A 679 -0.55 -5.42 10.20
C TYR A 679 0.57 -5.32 9.17
N PHE A 680 1.70 -4.74 9.58
CA PHE A 680 2.93 -4.70 8.79
C PHE A 680 3.81 -5.89 9.14
N PRO A 681 4.63 -6.42 8.21
CA PRO A 681 5.46 -7.58 8.50
C PRO A 681 6.34 -7.37 9.72
N GLY A 682 6.31 -8.34 10.63
CA GLY A 682 7.07 -8.38 11.87
C GLY A 682 7.08 -9.81 12.41
N ASP A 683 7.26 -9.96 13.71
CA ASP A 683 7.46 -11.26 14.35
C ASP A 683 6.16 -11.98 14.73
N LEU A 684 4.97 -11.44 14.38
CA LEU A 684 3.71 -12.15 14.64
C LEU A 684 3.72 -13.52 14.01
N ALA A 685 3.60 -14.53 14.82
CA ALA A 685 3.74 -15.92 14.39
C ALA A 685 2.60 -16.80 14.92
N GLY A 686 2.38 -17.90 14.23
CA GLY A 686 1.61 -19.00 14.76
C GLY A 686 2.40 -19.76 15.84
N THR A 687 1.70 -20.54 16.66
CA THR A 687 2.32 -21.43 17.66
C THR A 687 3.27 -22.49 17.06
N ASP A 688 3.26 -22.65 15.74
CA ASP A 688 4.19 -23.48 14.96
C ASP A 688 5.43 -22.73 14.46
N GLY A 689 5.58 -21.44 14.83
CA GLY A 689 6.67 -20.56 14.43
C GLY A 689 6.53 -19.96 13.02
N SER A 690 5.43 -20.22 12.30
CA SER A 690 5.21 -19.67 10.97
C SER A 690 4.73 -18.21 11.03
N LEU A 691 5.34 -17.32 10.25
CA LEU A 691 5.09 -15.88 10.31
C LEU A 691 3.77 -15.47 9.63
N VAL A 692 3.06 -14.54 10.25
CA VAL A 692 1.91 -13.85 9.65
C VAL A 692 2.40 -12.88 8.59
N LYS A 693 1.75 -12.87 7.41
CA LYS A 693 2.02 -11.89 6.36
C LYS A 693 1.29 -10.58 6.63
N ALA A 694 1.85 -9.47 6.12
CA ALA A 694 1.18 -8.18 6.15
C ALA A 694 -0.26 -8.27 5.59
N PHE A 695 -1.16 -7.52 6.20
CA PHE A 695 -2.54 -7.38 5.74
C PHE A 695 -3.07 -5.96 5.96
N GLY A 696 -4.14 -5.64 5.27
CA GLY A 696 -4.89 -4.40 5.42
C GLY A 696 -4.53 -3.32 4.39
N PRO A 697 -5.19 -2.14 4.47
CA PRO A 697 -6.21 -1.83 5.48
C PRO A 697 -7.49 -2.67 5.29
N GLU A 698 -7.86 -3.41 6.31
CA GLU A 698 -9.12 -4.14 6.35
C GLU A 698 -10.19 -3.26 7.00
N GLY A 699 -11.15 -2.79 6.20
CA GLY A 699 -12.24 -1.93 6.68
C GLY A 699 -13.16 -2.67 7.63
N LEU A 700 -13.41 -2.06 8.79
CA LEU A 700 -14.30 -2.58 9.81
C LEU A 700 -15.72 -2.04 9.60
N ASN A 701 -16.72 -2.86 9.90
CA ASN A 701 -18.11 -2.43 9.80
C ASN A 701 -18.48 -1.55 11.00
N ASN A 702 -18.61 -0.25 10.76
CA ASN A 702 -18.99 0.76 11.77
C ASN A 702 -20.17 1.59 11.24
N PRO A 703 -21.41 1.03 11.25
CA PRO A 703 -22.56 1.71 10.69
C PRO A 703 -23.00 2.91 11.52
N GLU A 704 -23.57 3.94 10.85
CA GLU A 704 -24.28 5.02 11.55
C GLU A 704 -25.43 4.46 12.38
N PRO A 705 -25.70 5.01 13.59
CA PRO A 705 -26.87 4.60 14.36
C PRO A 705 -28.15 4.96 13.60
N GLU A 706 -29.02 3.97 13.39
CA GLU A 706 -30.35 4.25 12.84
C GLU A 706 -31.12 5.20 13.77
N PRO A 707 -31.68 6.30 13.26
CA PRO A 707 -32.44 7.21 14.12
C PRO A 707 -33.59 6.48 14.80
N GLY A 708 -33.50 6.29 16.13
CA GLY A 708 -34.56 5.75 16.97
C GLY A 708 -34.41 4.33 17.50
N LYS A 709 -33.30 3.63 17.23
CA LYS A 709 -32.97 2.36 17.91
C LYS A 709 -32.06 2.57 19.11
N ILE A 710 -32.56 2.26 20.29
CA ILE A 710 -31.75 2.06 21.49
C ILE A 710 -31.03 0.73 21.32
N PHE A 711 -29.70 0.73 21.34
CA PHE A 711 -28.88 -0.49 21.31
C PHE A 711 -29.19 -1.34 22.54
N THR A 712 -29.91 -2.45 22.34
CA THR A 712 -29.84 -3.56 23.28
C THR A 712 -28.80 -4.53 22.73
N THR A 713 -27.73 -4.72 23.48
CA THR A 713 -26.66 -5.68 23.24
C THR A 713 -27.21 -7.11 23.17
N THR A 714 -27.58 -7.56 22.00
CA THR A 714 -27.70 -8.99 21.68
C THR A 714 -27.47 -9.16 20.17
N THR A 715 -26.25 -9.48 19.78
CA THR A 715 -25.87 -9.91 18.44
C THR A 715 -26.31 -11.35 18.20
N GLU A 716 -27.58 -11.57 17.95
CA GLU A 716 -28.00 -12.83 17.33
C GLU A 716 -27.88 -12.66 15.81
N LYS A 717 -27.00 -13.47 15.18
CA LYS A 717 -26.91 -13.52 13.71
C LYS A 717 -28.30 -13.76 13.12
N PHE A 718 -28.68 -12.97 12.11
CA PHE A 718 -29.94 -13.05 11.40
C PHE A 718 -30.19 -14.45 10.81
N ILE A 719 -29.14 -15.15 10.37
CA ILE A 719 -29.18 -16.52 9.88
C ILE A 719 -28.10 -17.38 10.52
N LYS A 720 -28.41 -18.66 10.75
CA LYS A 720 -27.44 -19.71 11.11
C LYS A 720 -27.62 -20.87 10.13
N VAL A 721 -26.50 -21.40 9.61
CA VAL A 721 -26.50 -22.59 8.74
C VAL A 721 -25.56 -23.63 9.33
N TYR A 722 -26.08 -24.80 9.63
CA TYR A 722 -25.29 -25.89 10.24
C TYR A 722 -25.79 -27.27 9.81
N PRO A 723 -24.93 -28.30 9.77
CA PRO A 723 -23.49 -28.21 9.91
C PRO A 723 -22.84 -27.51 8.72
N ASN A 724 -21.69 -26.91 8.94
CA ASN A 724 -20.85 -26.33 7.90
C ASN A 724 -19.38 -26.58 8.30
N PRO A 725 -18.62 -27.42 7.59
CA PRO A 725 -18.96 -28.15 6.33
C PRO A 725 -20.07 -29.22 6.45
N ALA A 726 -20.76 -29.50 5.33
CA ALA A 726 -21.89 -30.41 5.26
C ALA A 726 -21.74 -31.45 4.14
N SER A 727 -22.25 -32.68 4.39
CA SER A 727 -22.30 -33.75 3.38
C SER A 727 -23.70 -34.36 3.19
N GLY A 728 -24.71 -33.86 3.93
CA GLY A 728 -26.07 -34.41 3.96
C GLY A 728 -27.12 -33.32 4.08
N ILE A 729 -27.77 -33.22 5.22
CA ILE A 729 -28.81 -32.20 5.48
C ILE A 729 -28.17 -31.03 6.21
N ILE A 730 -28.46 -29.83 5.74
CA ILE A 730 -28.20 -28.57 6.45
C ILE A 730 -29.47 -28.00 7.02
N ASN A 731 -29.34 -27.37 8.18
CA ASN A 731 -30.42 -26.59 8.78
C ASN A 731 -30.09 -25.11 8.57
N ILE A 732 -31.04 -24.36 8.05
CA ILE A 732 -30.99 -22.93 7.83
C ILE A 732 -31.99 -22.29 8.76
N VAL A 733 -31.53 -21.59 9.77
CA VAL A 733 -32.36 -20.90 10.76
C VAL A 733 -32.28 -19.40 10.51
N CYS A 734 -33.44 -18.75 10.48
CA CYS A 734 -33.59 -17.31 10.28
C CYS A 734 -34.43 -16.74 11.45
N ASN A 735 -34.04 -15.55 11.95
CA ASN A 735 -34.76 -14.90 13.05
C ASN A 735 -36.16 -14.43 12.67
N SER A 736 -36.50 -14.40 11.39
CA SER A 736 -37.84 -14.02 10.89
C SER A 736 -38.42 -15.05 9.92
N ALA A 737 -39.72 -15.27 10.01
CA ALA A 737 -40.48 -16.14 9.09
C ALA A 737 -41.65 -15.39 8.50
N PRO A 738 -42.06 -15.71 7.27
CA PRO A 738 -41.41 -16.62 6.34
C PRO A 738 -40.15 -16.04 5.72
N PHE A 739 -39.28 -16.91 5.20
CA PHE A 739 -38.08 -16.51 4.48
C PHE A 739 -37.86 -17.36 3.22
N ARG A 740 -37.05 -16.82 2.28
CA ARG A 740 -36.66 -17.49 1.05
C ARG A 740 -35.18 -17.76 1.05
N VAL A 741 -34.78 -18.93 0.59
CA VAL A 741 -33.38 -19.38 0.50
C VAL A 741 -33.01 -19.63 -0.95
N THR A 742 -31.84 -19.15 -1.36
CA THR A 742 -31.23 -19.48 -2.65
C THR A 742 -29.83 -20.05 -2.37
N LEU A 743 -29.52 -21.22 -2.93
CA LEU A 743 -28.16 -21.78 -2.92
C LEU A 743 -27.48 -21.45 -4.23
N ILE A 744 -26.31 -20.85 -4.17
CA ILE A 744 -25.54 -20.36 -5.32
C ILE A 744 -24.19 -21.09 -5.32
N ASN A 745 -23.81 -21.66 -6.45
CA ASN A 745 -22.51 -22.33 -6.58
C ASN A 745 -21.36 -21.32 -6.79
N ASN A 746 -20.14 -21.82 -6.85
CA ASN A 746 -18.92 -21.02 -7.08
C ASN A 746 -18.84 -20.32 -8.46
N LEU A 747 -19.70 -20.68 -9.40
CA LEU A 747 -19.85 -20.01 -10.70
C LEU A 747 -20.94 -18.91 -10.70
N GLY A 748 -21.54 -18.63 -9.54
CA GLY A 748 -22.63 -17.66 -9.42
C GLY A 748 -23.99 -18.16 -9.88
N THR A 749 -24.13 -19.48 -10.19
CA THR A 749 -25.39 -20.06 -10.64
C THR A 749 -26.26 -20.43 -9.44
N GLU A 750 -27.53 -20.01 -9.47
CA GLU A 750 -28.53 -20.47 -8.52
C GLU A 750 -28.88 -21.94 -8.77
N VAL A 751 -28.47 -22.82 -7.86
CA VAL A 751 -28.66 -24.28 -7.97
C VAL A 751 -29.83 -24.80 -7.16
N TYR A 752 -30.34 -23.99 -6.24
CA TYR A 752 -31.56 -24.29 -5.47
C TYR A 752 -32.24 -23.01 -5.03
N ILE A 753 -33.58 -23.03 -5.05
CA ILE A 753 -34.43 -21.98 -4.49
C ILE A 753 -35.52 -22.65 -3.66
N GLY A 754 -35.69 -22.23 -2.42
CA GLY A 754 -36.73 -22.71 -1.50
C GLY A 754 -37.24 -21.63 -0.59
N SER A 755 -38.25 -21.93 0.18
CA SER A 755 -38.82 -21.01 1.20
C SER A 755 -39.29 -21.79 2.41
N SER A 756 -39.31 -21.14 3.57
CA SER A 756 -39.88 -21.67 4.79
C SER A 756 -40.96 -20.71 5.33
N SER A 757 -42.04 -21.24 5.83
CA SER A 757 -43.05 -20.50 6.58
C SER A 757 -42.73 -20.44 8.10
N THR A 758 -41.68 -21.17 8.52
CA THR A 758 -41.18 -21.20 9.91
C THR A 758 -39.79 -20.63 9.96
N ASN A 759 -39.27 -20.45 11.15
CA ASN A 759 -37.90 -19.91 11.36
C ASN A 759 -36.76 -20.87 10.94
N GLU A 760 -37.09 -22.07 10.42
CA GLU A 760 -36.11 -23.09 10.04
C GLU A 760 -36.47 -23.71 8.68
N LEU A 761 -35.44 -24.00 7.86
CA LEU A 761 -35.52 -24.77 6.62
C LEU A 761 -34.45 -25.86 6.64
N GLN A 762 -34.84 -27.11 6.40
CA GLN A 762 -33.92 -28.21 6.17
C GLN A 762 -33.70 -28.40 4.67
N LEU A 763 -32.47 -28.42 4.24
CA LEU A 763 -32.08 -28.64 2.85
C LEU A 763 -31.13 -29.84 2.76
N ASN A 764 -31.52 -30.82 1.95
CA ASN A 764 -30.63 -31.93 1.61
C ASN A 764 -29.66 -31.48 0.54
N VAL A 765 -28.38 -31.43 0.89
CA VAL A 765 -27.29 -30.96 0.00
C VAL A 765 -26.48 -32.08 -0.62
N SER A 766 -26.80 -33.34 -0.34
CA SER A 766 -26.07 -34.52 -0.87
C SER A 766 -26.14 -34.68 -2.40
N MET A 767 -27.05 -33.97 -3.04
CA MET A 767 -27.21 -33.97 -4.50
C MET A 767 -26.35 -32.94 -5.22
N PHE A 768 -25.71 -32.02 -4.49
CA PHE A 768 -24.81 -31.01 -5.05
C PHE A 768 -23.37 -31.50 -5.00
N LYS A 769 -22.55 -31.05 -5.95
CA LYS A 769 -21.12 -31.38 -5.97
C LYS A 769 -20.42 -30.82 -4.76
N SER A 770 -19.39 -31.50 -4.28
CA SER A 770 -18.48 -30.96 -3.26
C SER A 770 -17.89 -29.61 -3.71
N GLY A 771 -17.82 -28.66 -2.81
CA GLY A 771 -17.32 -27.31 -3.14
C GLY A 771 -17.89 -26.23 -2.25
N ILE A 772 -17.56 -24.99 -2.58
CA ILE A 772 -18.02 -23.80 -1.89
C ILE A 772 -19.31 -23.31 -2.53
N TYR A 773 -20.31 -23.02 -1.68
CA TYR A 773 -21.59 -22.46 -2.07
C TYR A 773 -21.91 -21.25 -1.20
N LEU A 774 -22.76 -20.37 -1.72
CA LEU A 774 -23.31 -19.23 -1.00
C LEU A 774 -24.80 -19.45 -0.77
N ILE A 775 -25.23 -19.38 0.48
CA ILE A 775 -26.65 -19.36 0.84
C ILE A 775 -27.10 -17.91 0.96
N LYS A 776 -28.06 -17.52 0.15
CA LYS A 776 -28.76 -16.24 0.24
C LYS A 776 -30.10 -16.46 0.92
N VAL A 777 -30.36 -15.72 1.97
CA VAL A 777 -31.66 -15.72 2.68
C VAL A 777 -32.30 -14.35 2.57
N VAL A 778 -33.58 -14.32 2.21
CA VAL A 778 -34.40 -13.10 2.10
C VAL A 778 -35.61 -13.25 3.01
N ASP A 779 -35.75 -12.34 3.97
CA ASP A 779 -36.92 -12.33 4.88
C ASP A 779 -38.08 -11.51 4.35
N THR A 780 -39.17 -11.45 5.12
CA THR A 780 -40.40 -10.68 4.77
C THR A 780 -40.17 -9.18 4.72
N GLY A 781 -39.13 -8.67 5.35
CA GLY A 781 -38.74 -7.27 5.31
C GLY A 781 -37.85 -6.93 4.10
N ASN A 782 -37.62 -7.88 3.17
CA ASN A 782 -36.61 -7.81 2.10
C ASN A 782 -35.16 -7.63 2.59
N ASN A 783 -34.87 -7.96 3.85
CA ASN A 783 -33.51 -8.02 4.31
C ASN A 783 -32.81 -9.24 3.67
N ILE A 784 -31.62 -9.02 3.12
CA ILE A 784 -30.89 -10.06 2.42
C ILE A 784 -29.63 -10.37 3.24
N ASN A 785 -29.47 -11.64 3.58
CA ASN A 785 -28.26 -12.15 4.23
C ASN A 785 -27.63 -13.25 3.39
N PHE A 786 -26.30 -13.34 3.47
CA PHE A 786 -25.53 -14.37 2.79
C PHE A 786 -24.66 -15.13 3.81
N GLN A 787 -24.57 -16.43 3.64
CA GLN A 787 -23.66 -17.27 4.40
C GLN A 787 -22.94 -18.24 3.48
N LYS A 788 -21.60 -18.32 3.61
CA LYS A 788 -20.78 -19.31 2.92
C LYS A 788 -20.99 -20.67 3.54
N ILE A 789 -21.12 -21.71 2.72
CA ILE A 789 -21.20 -23.10 3.12
C ILE A 789 -20.23 -23.94 2.29
N ILE A 790 -19.64 -24.96 2.91
CA ILE A 790 -18.78 -25.95 2.27
C ILE A 790 -19.51 -27.27 2.22
N LEU A 791 -19.73 -27.79 1.02
CA LEU A 791 -20.27 -29.12 0.80
C LEU A 791 -19.12 -30.10 0.56
N LYS A 792 -19.15 -31.24 1.31
CA LYS A 792 -18.13 -32.31 1.25
C LYS A 792 -18.56 -33.46 0.35
#